data_b80f20ad165e9ee78d659c73d9786ac0
#
_entry.id   b80f20ad165e9ee78d659c73d9786ac0
#
_cell.length_a   1.000
_cell.length_b   1.000
_cell.length_c   1.000
_cell.angle_alpha   90.00
_cell.angle_beta   90.00
_cell.angle_gamma   90.00
#
_symmetry.space_group_name_H-M   'P 1'
#
loop_
_entity.id
_entity.type
_entity.pdbx_description
1 polymer ?
#
loop_
_entity_poly.entity_id
_entity_poly.type
_entity_poly.pdbx_seq_one_letter_code
_entity_poly.pdbx_strand_id
1 'polypeptide(L)'
;MKSLTFFLAILFMTIGSQLQAQNLVTIEDIQYLPDSVLINSGDQPSPLNGQTVKVRGIVMSRPLVDPQTDRRPIMWAGARWVTYLYDPDGQVHPRFDGLNVLQSDTSTQYQGTFFDLIDTAQVIEVTFKISEYQTTTQGEVLLTPVTPVSIIQQLPKRPDPIELSVSDFMSGGIMNPLAERYEGEYVIVRNVITSDRNASTGTFRINDSQGNYIFMYDQSGYFTKRSHRLNGLTTYESPVDGTTLEYIRGVIQTWSTGYRIAPIYPGDMKISVTPPSISSVKRNLPHVLKNQSVTISANVTDDGSVDSVKLYYRVDGGSYNPVNMSLVSGSKYSADIPAINSDSSIVDYYIWAKDNEGNSATMPSSISNVQYFYLVLNRDITIQDVQFNPFGSDVSGYNGYRLPLTGVVTADTTDFPGGNYALRIYIQNGQGPWSGIQVGTRGSNGSQIRGLQKGQKVTVTGLVWDEPVTPTFNVTRIDSTTNVSIISSGNPVPTPEVISTNTIGTGGLGVVEKEKWESVLIRYNDVTVTNENADFPSNFGEMYVSDGSGNTRVELEDGRHDYHNLSDPTRLYYVKTGSTFDALQGILYYSFGNYKLVPRNNDDFIGYLPPVSVENEGTIPDEFALSQNYPNPFNPSTTIRFSIPTESSVRLSVFNILGQEVKVLVDNQVQQSGNYNLTFEATDLTSGIYFYRLIASPLEKGNNNFVDVKKMILIK
;
A
#
# COMPACT_ATOMS: atom_id res chain seq x y z
N MET A 1 -84.24 39.97 0.77
CA MET A 1 -83.70 39.02 -0.20
C MET A 1 -82.38 38.49 0.33
N LYS A 2 -82.26 37.28 0.29
CA LYS A 2 -81.40 36.39 1.10
C LYS A 2 -79.91 36.75 1.21
N SER A 3 -79.43 36.92 2.44
CA SER A 3 -78.06 36.97 2.85
C SER A 3 -77.44 35.52 2.81
N LEU A 4 -76.25 35.38 2.27
CA LEU A 4 -75.49 34.16 2.34
C LEU A 4 -74.20 34.42 3.14
N THR A 5 -74.22 33.96 4.38
CA THR A 5 -73.07 34.02 5.30
C THR A 5 -72.14 32.85 5.01
N PHE A 6 -70.88 33.12 4.62
CA PHE A 6 -69.87 32.10 4.46
C PHE A 6 -69.10 31.90 5.80
N PHE A 7 -69.26 30.74 6.39
CA PHE A 7 -68.44 30.29 7.52
C PHE A 7 -67.12 29.73 7.01
N LEU A 8 -66.03 30.40 7.36
CA LEU A 8 -64.67 29.92 7.11
C LEU A 8 -64.28 28.97 8.27
N ALA A 9 -64.31 27.66 8.07
CA ALA A 9 -63.80 26.71 9.02
C ALA A 9 -62.28 26.56 8.76
N ILE A 10 -61.47 27.08 9.67
CA ILE A 10 -60.03 26.85 9.73
C ILE A 10 -59.83 25.45 10.33
N LEU A 11 -59.51 24.51 9.46
CA LEU A 11 -59.09 23.17 9.83
C LEU A 11 -57.64 23.19 10.27
N PHE A 12 -57.39 23.20 11.57
CA PHE A 12 -56.06 22.90 12.13
C PHE A 12 -55.76 21.43 11.84
N MET A 13 -54.97 21.14 10.78
CA MET A 13 -54.31 19.88 10.65
C MET A 13 -53.19 19.80 11.68
N THR A 14 -53.44 19.21 12.80
CA THR A 14 -52.40 18.63 13.67
C THR A 14 -51.77 17.46 12.90
N ILE A 15 -50.58 17.69 12.41
CA ILE A 15 -49.71 16.58 11.94
C ILE A 15 -49.26 15.84 13.20
N GLY A 16 -50.12 14.94 13.69
CA GLY A 16 -49.71 13.89 14.57
C GLY A 16 -48.95 12.90 13.69
N SER A 17 -47.65 12.82 13.85
CA SER A 17 -46.87 11.69 13.39
C SER A 17 -47.44 10.43 14.09
N GLN A 18 -48.36 9.76 13.45
CA GLN A 18 -48.71 8.40 13.86
C GLN A 18 -47.43 7.58 13.63
N LEU A 19 -46.76 7.17 14.71
CA LEU A 19 -45.98 5.96 14.65
C LEU A 19 -46.98 4.83 14.29
N GLN A 20 -47.08 4.53 13.01
CA GLN A 20 -47.66 3.26 12.60
C GLN A 20 -46.86 2.19 13.33
N ALA A 21 -47.56 1.33 14.07
CA ALA A 21 -46.96 0.12 14.60
C ALA A 21 -46.39 -0.64 13.40
N GLN A 22 -45.09 -0.58 13.24
CA GLN A 22 -44.42 -1.31 12.17
C GLN A 22 -44.66 -2.80 12.42
N ASN A 23 -45.16 -3.52 11.43
CA ASN A 23 -45.36 -4.94 11.52
C ASN A 23 -44.01 -5.60 11.79
N LEU A 24 -43.99 -6.52 12.74
CA LEU A 24 -42.85 -7.38 13.00
C LEU A 24 -42.67 -8.28 11.78
N VAL A 25 -41.46 -8.24 11.18
CA VAL A 25 -41.07 -9.11 10.09
C VAL A 25 -39.98 -10.08 10.58
N THR A 26 -39.90 -11.24 9.96
CA THR A 26 -38.81 -12.21 10.22
C THR A 26 -37.54 -11.80 9.46
N ILE A 27 -36.42 -12.36 9.85
CA ILE A 27 -35.18 -12.21 9.07
C ILE A 27 -35.34 -12.89 7.71
N GLU A 28 -36.04 -13.99 7.66
CA GLU A 28 -36.38 -14.67 6.41
C GLU A 28 -37.17 -13.76 5.45
N ASP A 29 -38.17 -12.98 5.92
CA ASP A 29 -38.91 -12.02 5.08
C ASP A 29 -37.97 -10.97 4.43
N ILE A 30 -36.85 -10.68 5.07
CA ILE A 30 -35.84 -9.74 4.57
C ILE A 30 -34.93 -10.40 3.56
N GLN A 31 -34.50 -11.64 3.82
CA GLN A 31 -33.41 -12.31 3.08
C GLN A 31 -33.88 -13.23 1.98
N TYR A 32 -35.10 -13.78 2.07
CA TYR A 32 -35.56 -14.86 1.20
C TYR A 32 -35.61 -14.46 -0.26
N LEU A 33 -34.91 -15.24 -1.09
CA LEU A 33 -34.99 -15.24 -2.53
C LEU A 33 -35.28 -16.66 -3.04
N PRO A 34 -36.24 -16.83 -3.96
CA PRO A 34 -36.53 -18.14 -4.54
C PRO A 34 -35.33 -18.75 -5.28
N ASP A 35 -35.12 -20.06 -5.17
CA ASP A 35 -33.99 -20.76 -5.82
C ASP A 35 -33.92 -20.47 -7.32
N SER A 36 -35.07 -20.36 -7.99
CA SER A 36 -35.15 -20.03 -9.42
C SER A 36 -34.58 -18.65 -9.73
N VAL A 37 -34.67 -17.69 -8.80
CA VAL A 37 -34.09 -16.35 -8.94
C VAL A 37 -32.59 -16.44 -8.75
N LEU A 38 -32.11 -17.09 -7.69
CA LEU A 38 -30.70 -17.27 -7.41
C LEU A 38 -29.96 -17.97 -8.54
N ILE A 39 -30.55 -19.07 -9.10
CA ILE A 39 -29.94 -19.83 -10.20
C ILE A 39 -29.87 -19.01 -11.50
N ASN A 40 -30.89 -18.26 -11.83
CA ASN A 40 -31.03 -17.61 -13.13
C ASN A 40 -30.47 -16.16 -13.15
N SER A 41 -30.50 -15.48 -12.01
CA SER A 41 -30.18 -14.05 -11.92
C SER A 41 -29.06 -13.73 -10.90
N GLY A 42 -28.60 -14.73 -10.14
CA GLY A 42 -27.69 -14.57 -9.03
C GLY A 42 -28.35 -13.83 -7.86
N ASP A 43 -27.53 -13.30 -6.98
CA ASP A 43 -27.98 -12.50 -5.86
C ASP A 43 -28.77 -11.27 -6.33
N GLN A 44 -29.85 -10.97 -5.60
CA GLN A 44 -30.75 -9.84 -5.85
C GLN A 44 -30.99 -9.09 -4.53
N PRO A 45 -31.25 -7.78 -4.59
CA PRO A 45 -31.55 -7.01 -3.40
C PRO A 45 -32.75 -7.59 -2.64
N SER A 46 -32.70 -7.46 -1.32
CA SER A 46 -33.81 -7.81 -0.41
C SER A 46 -35.16 -7.30 -0.92
N PRO A 47 -36.26 -8.10 -0.81
CA PRO A 47 -37.61 -7.62 -1.10
C PRO A 47 -38.01 -6.39 -0.28
N LEU A 48 -37.38 -6.18 0.85
CA LEU A 48 -37.63 -5.06 1.77
C LEU A 48 -36.57 -3.94 1.69
N ASN A 49 -35.72 -3.96 0.66
CA ASN A 49 -34.67 -2.94 0.48
C ASN A 49 -35.26 -1.51 0.48
N GLY A 50 -34.65 -0.62 1.24
CA GLY A 50 -35.08 0.77 1.43
C GLY A 50 -36.17 0.97 2.48
N GLN A 51 -36.81 -0.09 2.97
CA GLN A 51 -37.87 -0.04 3.96
C GLN A 51 -37.33 -0.01 5.39
N THR A 52 -38.11 0.60 6.29
CA THR A 52 -37.85 0.56 7.73
C THR A 52 -38.79 -0.46 8.37
N VAL A 53 -38.23 -1.50 8.96
CA VAL A 53 -38.96 -2.65 9.51
C VAL A 53 -38.59 -2.91 10.95
N LYS A 54 -39.50 -3.53 11.70
CA LYS A 54 -39.23 -4.03 13.05
C LYS A 54 -38.90 -5.52 12.95
N VAL A 55 -37.79 -5.93 13.54
CA VAL A 55 -37.25 -7.28 13.44
C VAL A 55 -37.04 -7.85 14.85
N ARG A 56 -37.29 -9.15 15.01
CA ARG A 56 -36.85 -9.92 16.18
C ARG A 56 -35.68 -10.80 15.81
N GLY A 57 -34.62 -10.81 16.63
CA GLY A 57 -33.45 -11.66 16.35
C GLY A 57 -32.60 -11.92 17.58
N ILE A 58 -31.80 -12.98 17.51
CA ILE A 58 -30.79 -13.34 18.53
C ILE A 58 -29.48 -12.65 18.19
N VAL A 59 -28.92 -11.92 19.13
CA VAL A 59 -27.62 -11.25 18.97
C VAL A 59 -26.49 -12.28 18.94
N MET A 60 -25.77 -12.39 17.81
CA MET A 60 -24.71 -13.38 17.59
C MET A 60 -23.36 -12.95 18.19
N SER A 61 -23.12 -11.66 18.27
CA SER A 61 -21.93 -11.10 18.91
C SER A 61 -22.28 -9.84 19.67
N ARG A 62 -21.76 -9.68 20.89
CA ARG A 62 -21.80 -8.36 21.54
C ARG A 62 -21.07 -7.37 20.63
N PRO A 63 -21.59 -6.16 20.45
CA PRO A 63 -20.94 -5.21 19.54
C PRO A 63 -19.62 -4.66 20.05
N LEU A 64 -19.50 -4.42 21.35
CA LEU A 64 -18.35 -3.79 22.01
C LEU A 64 -17.67 -4.76 22.98
N VAL A 65 -16.39 -4.61 23.21
CA VAL A 65 -15.64 -5.40 24.19
C VAL A 65 -16.22 -5.21 25.59
N ASP A 66 -16.46 -3.96 25.97
CA ASP A 66 -17.19 -3.57 27.17
C ASP A 66 -17.76 -2.15 26.96
N PRO A 67 -19.09 -1.98 26.94
CA PRO A 67 -19.70 -0.66 26.71
C PRO A 67 -19.37 0.40 27.77
N GLN A 68 -18.94 -0.01 28.97
CA GLN A 68 -18.60 0.90 30.05
C GLN A 68 -17.11 1.24 30.13
N THR A 69 -16.23 0.26 29.90
CA THR A 69 -14.79 0.40 30.16
C THR A 69 -13.93 0.29 28.89
N ASP A 70 -14.41 -0.38 27.84
CA ASP A 70 -13.69 -0.61 26.59
C ASP A 70 -14.62 -0.65 25.38
N ARG A 71 -14.92 0.51 24.84
CA ARG A 71 -15.84 0.69 23.70
C ARG A 71 -15.24 0.29 22.36
N ARG A 72 -14.18 -0.51 22.33
CA ARG A 72 -13.70 -1.08 21.08
C ARG A 72 -14.74 -2.06 20.53
N PRO A 73 -15.16 -1.92 19.26
CA PRO A 73 -16.08 -2.87 18.67
C PRO A 73 -15.39 -4.21 18.42
N ILE A 74 -16.16 -5.29 18.54
CA ILE A 74 -15.64 -6.64 18.25
C ILE A 74 -15.57 -6.87 16.74
N MET A 75 -16.55 -6.35 15.99
CA MET A 75 -16.58 -6.56 14.53
C MET A 75 -16.72 -5.25 13.76
N TRP A 76 -16.12 -5.21 12.55
CA TRP A 76 -16.07 -4.04 11.69
C TRP A 76 -16.45 -4.35 10.24
N ALA A 77 -17.16 -3.43 9.58
CA ALA A 77 -17.32 -3.39 8.14
C ALA A 77 -16.91 -2.00 7.62
N GLY A 78 -15.74 -1.90 7.00
CA GLY A 78 -15.17 -0.60 6.67
C GLY A 78 -14.90 0.22 7.93
N ALA A 79 -15.50 1.41 8.05
CA ALA A 79 -15.43 2.28 9.23
C ALA A 79 -16.66 2.14 10.15
N ARG A 80 -17.49 1.13 9.98
CA ARG A 80 -18.75 0.93 10.71
C ARG A 80 -18.64 -0.22 11.70
N TRP A 81 -19.35 -0.12 12.81
CA TRP A 81 -19.51 -1.22 13.76
C TRP A 81 -20.55 -2.21 13.28
N VAL A 82 -20.33 -3.50 13.56
CA VAL A 82 -21.14 -4.60 13.05
C VAL A 82 -21.51 -5.56 14.17
N THR A 83 -22.72 -6.09 14.10
CA THR A 83 -23.14 -7.33 14.75
C THR A 83 -24.04 -8.12 13.79
N TYR A 84 -24.43 -9.32 14.20
CA TYR A 84 -25.36 -10.15 13.44
C TYR A 84 -26.54 -10.53 14.29
N LEU A 85 -27.71 -10.58 13.69
CA LEU A 85 -28.92 -11.15 14.27
C LEU A 85 -29.23 -12.47 13.60
N TYR A 86 -29.75 -13.40 14.36
CA TYR A 86 -30.20 -14.71 13.90
C TYR A 86 -31.69 -14.89 14.24
N ASP A 87 -32.47 -15.52 13.33
CA ASP A 87 -33.92 -15.71 13.55
C ASP A 87 -34.19 -16.66 14.71
N PRO A 88 -34.98 -16.28 15.72
CA PRO A 88 -35.28 -17.13 16.87
C PRO A 88 -36.43 -18.07 16.66
N ASP A 89 -37.30 -17.84 15.66
CA ASP A 89 -38.64 -18.39 15.59
C ASP A 89 -38.76 -19.62 14.67
N GLY A 90 -37.65 -20.04 14.03
CA GLY A 90 -37.61 -21.19 13.14
C GLY A 90 -38.18 -20.91 11.74
N GLN A 91 -38.01 -21.84 10.85
CA GLN A 91 -37.95 -21.61 9.41
C GLN A 91 -39.20 -22.10 8.69
N VAL A 92 -39.67 -21.29 7.74
CA VAL A 92 -40.60 -21.74 6.67
C VAL A 92 -39.78 -22.30 5.49
N HIS A 93 -38.66 -21.62 5.15
CA HIS A 93 -37.72 -22.10 4.16
C HIS A 93 -36.35 -22.44 4.82
N PRO A 94 -35.65 -23.46 4.35
CA PRO A 94 -34.37 -23.82 4.92
C PRO A 94 -33.37 -22.70 4.64
N ARG A 95 -32.82 -22.12 5.73
CA ARG A 95 -31.83 -21.04 5.74
C ARG A 95 -32.46 -19.65 5.52
N PHE A 96 -31.65 -18.59 5.40
CA PHE A 96 -32.03 -17.18 5.41
C PHE A 96 -32.29 -16.62 6.82
N ASP A 97 -31.63 -17.19 7.83
CA ASP A 97 -31.86 -16.84 9.24
C ASP A 97 -30.95 -15.73 9.75
N GLY A 98 -29.92 -15.33 9.00
CA GLY A 98 -28.91 -14.39 9.40
C GLY A 98 -29.10 -12.98 8.81
N LEU A 99 -28.88 -11.94 9.61
CA LEU A 99 -28.91 -10.54 9.16
C LEU A 99 -27.70 -9.76 9.68
N ASN A 100 -26.96 -9.14 8.78
CA ASN A 100 -25.90 -8.20 9.11
C ASN A 100 -26.49 -6.87 9.61
N VAL A 101 -26.03 -6.37 10.76
CA VAL A 101 -26.54 -5.13 11.35
C VAL A 101 -25.39 -4.14 11.58
N LEU A 102 -25.58 -2.94 11.09
CA LEU A 102 -24.55 -1.89 11.05
C LEU A 102 -24.96 -0.65 11.82
N GLN A 103 -23.95 0.00 12.41
CA GLN A 103 -24.03 1.38 12.89
C GLN A 103 -22.96 2.22 12.22
N SER A 104 -23.36 3.23 11.46
CA SER A 104 -22.44 4.05 10.67
C SER A 104 -21.65 5.06 11.50
N ASP A 105 -22.24 5.61 12.56
CA ASP A 105 -21.58 6.55 13.45
C ASP A 105 -21.04 5.84 14.69
N THR A 106 -19.74 5.91 14.89
CA THR A 106 -19.00 5.28 16.00
C THR A 106 -18.59 6.30 17.06
N SER A 107 -19.08 7.54 16.96
CA SER A 107 -18.71 8.61 17.87
C SER A 107 -19.32 8.46 19.28
N THR A 108 -18.71 9.11 20.25
CA THR A 108 -19.16 9.08 21.65
C THR A 108 -20.50 9.78 21.88
N GLN A 109 -20.96 10.62 20.93
CA GLN A 109 -22.26 11.32 21.04
C GLN A 109 -23.46 10.36 21.01
N TYR A 110 -23.27 9.14 20.52
CA TYR A 110 -24.30 8.09 20.44
C TYR A 110 -24.12 7.00 21.51
N GLN A 111 -23.54 7.33 22.66
CA GLN A 111 -23.55 6.44 23.82
C GLN A 111 -24.97 6.16 24.30
N GLY A 112 -25.23 4.91 24.75
CA GLY A 112 -26.56 4.46 25.16
C GLY A 112 -27.49 4.11 24.01
N THR A 113 -26.94 3.97 22.80
CA THR A 113 -27.68 3.51 21.61
C THR A 113 -27.65 1.99 21.47
N PHE A 114 -28.18 1.48 20.38
CA PHE A 114 -28.31 0.04 20.08
C PHE A 114 -27.06 -0.77 20.44
N PHE A 115 -25.88 -0.36 20.01
CA PHE A 115 -24.65 -1.10 20.21
C PHE A 115 -24.13 -1.11 21.66
N ASP A 116 -24.60 -0.20 22.50
CA ASP A 116 -24.28 -0.19 23.93
C ASP A 116 -25.23 -1.02 24.77
N LEU A 117 -26.43 -1.33 24.23
CA LEU A 117 -27.54 -1.90 25.01
C LEU A 117 -27.70 -3.42 24.83
N ILE A 118 -27.04 -4.01 23.85
CA ILE A 118 -27.21 -5.43 23.51
C ILE A 118 -25.98 -6.26 23.84
N ASP A 119 -26.21 -7.53 24.11
CA ASP A 119 -25.15 -8.53 24.37
C ASP A 119 -25.45 -9.85 23.64
N THR A 120 -24.41 -10.69 23.54
CA THR A 120 -24.48 -12.02 22.92
C THR A 120 -25.61 -12.86 23.49
N ALA A 121 -26.31 -13.58 22.63
CA ALA A 121 -27.41 -14.50 22.97
C ALA A 121 -28.67 -13.82 23.56
N GLN A 122 -28.80 -12.50 23.43
CA GLN A 122 -30.07 -11.82 23.72
C GLN A 122 -31.02 -11.94 22.53
N VAL A 123 -32.28 -12.27 22.81
CA VAL A 123 -33.38 -12.10 21.87
C VAL A 123 -33.85 -10.66 21.99
N ILE A 124 -33.80 -9.92 20.92
CA ILE A 124 -34.15 -8.50 20.89
C ILE A 124 -35.21 -8.21 19.82
N GLU A 125 -35.97 -7.14 20.03
CA GLU A 125 -36.76 -6.49 18.98
C GLU A 125 -36.22 -5.10 18.74
N VAL A 126 -35.97 -4.79 17.47
CA VAL A 126 -35.36 -3.53 17.05
C VAL A 126 -35.88 -3.13 15.67
N THR A 127 -35.84 -1.82 15.37
CA THR A 127 -36.25 -1.29 14.08
C THR A 127 -35.02 -0.86 13.28
N PHE A 128 -34.91 -1.31 12.03
CA PHE A 128 -33.84 -1.00 11.11
C PHE A 128 -34.38 -0.43 9.81
N LYS A 129 -33.52 0.30 9.11
CA LYS A 129 -33.66 0.52 7.68
C LYS A 129 -32.91 -0.59 6.95
N ILE A 130 -33.59 -1.33 6.08
CA ILE A 130 -32.94 -2.33 5.23
C ILE A 130 -32.25 -1.61 4.08
N SER A 131 -31.02 -2.00 3.81
CA SER A 131 -30.21 -1.47 2.71
C SER A 131 -29.32 -2.56 2.10
N GLU A 132 -28.85 -2.32 0.90
CA GLU A 132 -27.91 -3.19 0.21
C GLU A 132 -26.55 -2.52 0.10
N TYR A 133 -25.51 -3.29 0.33
CA TYR A 133 -24.15 -2.86 0.04
C TYR A 133 -23.45 -3.91 -0.84
N GLN A 134 -23.29 -3.59 -2.11
CA GLN A 134 -22.85 -4.55 -3.14
C GLN A 134 -23.80 -5.75 -3.21
N THR A 135 -23.40 -6.88 -2.64
CA THR A 135 -24.12 -8.14 -2.63
C THR A 135 -24.53 -8.55 -1.21
N THR A 136 -24.54 -7.63 -0.25
CA THR A 136 -24.85 -7.95 1.16
C THR A 136 -26.06 -7.16 1.63
N THR A 137 -27.12 -7.87 2.03
CA THR A 137 -28.30 -7.29 2.70
C THR A 137 -27.95 -6.92 4.15
N GLN A 138 -28.30 -5.71 4.57
CA GLN A 138 -27.94 -5.20 5.89
C GLN A 138 -29.06 -4.38 6.52
N GLY A 139 -29.17 -4.47 7.86
CA GLY A 139 -30.00 -3.61 8.67
C GLY A 139 -29.19 -2.42 9.18
N GLU A 140 -29.55 -1.21 8.80
CA GLU A 140 -28.91 0.00 9.33
C GLU A 140 -29.62 0.51 10.59
N VAL A 141 -28.87 0.64 11.69
CA VAL A 141 -29.37 1.21 12.93
C VAL A 141 -29.67 2.69 12.74
N LEU A 142 -30.88 3.12 13.10
CA LEU A 142 -31.29 4.51 13.04
C LEU A 142 -30.76 5.25 14.29
N LEU A 143 -30.02 6.32 14.07
CA LEU A 143 -29.44 7.16 15.13
C LEU A 143 -30.22 8.45 15.34
N THR A 144 -31.09 8.84 14.40
CA THR A 144 -31.91 10.05 14.49
C THR A 144 -33.28 9.81 13.84
N PRO A 145 -34.34 9.58 14.61
CA PRO A 145 -34.36 9.34 16.06
C PRO A 145 -33.69 8.01 16.43
N VAL A 146 -33.15 7.96 17.65
CA VAL A 146 -32.51 6.73 18.15
C VAL A 146 -33.53 5.60 18.18
N THR A 147 -33.18 4.46 17.56
CA THR A 147 -34.02 3.27 17.52
C THR A 147 -34.13 2.65 18.92
N PRO A 148 -35.33 2.46 19.47
CA PRO A 148 -35.50 1.73 20.73
C PRO A 148 -35.18 0.24 20.53
N VAL A 149 -34.51 -0.35 21.50
CA VAL A 149 -34.26 -1.79 21.60
C VAL A 149 -35.05 -2.36 22.75
N SER A 150 -35.78 -3.44 22.50
CA SER A 150 -36.44 -4.23 23.54
C SER A 150 -35.74 -5.57 23.68
N ILE A 151 -35.17 -5.82 24.85
CA ILE A 151 -34.61 -7.13 25.20
C ILE A 151 -35.77 -8.01 25.68
N ILE A 152 -36.04 -9.07 24.92
CA ILE A 152 -37.16 -9.98 25.18
C ILE A 152 -36.74 -11.13 26.09
N GLN A 153 -35.53 -11.67 25.86
CA GLN A 153 -35.03 -12.82 26.59
C GLN A 153 -33.51 -12.88 26.54
N GLN A 154 -32.88 -13.44 27.58
CA GLN A 154 -31.48 -13.86 27.55
C GLN A 154 -31.41 -15.37 27.41
N LEU A 155 -30.79 -15.86 26.33
CA LEU A 155 -30.51 -17.28 26.12
C LEU A 155 -29.22 -17.68 26.82
N PRO A 156 -29.06 -18.98 27.21
CA PRO A 156 -27.83 -19.46 27.83
C PRO A 156 -26.60 -19.40 26.96
N LYS A 157 -26.78 -19.47 25.64
CA LYS A 157 -25.73 -19.34 24.60
C LYS A 157 -26.34 -18.88 23.30
N ARG A 158 -25.50 -18.36 22.39
CA ARG A 158 -25.89 -18.13 20.98
C ARG A 158 -26.24 -19.45 20.30
N PRO A 159 -27.01 -19.46 19.20
CA PRO A 159 -27.29 -20.65 18.39
C PRO A 159 -26.02 -21.41 18.01
N ASP A 160 -26.15 -22.74 17.92
CA ASP A 160 -25.06 -23.56 17.43
C ASP A 160 -24.88 -23.33 15.91
N PRO A 161 -23.61 -23.38 15.40
CA PRO A 161 -23.38 -23.17 13.98
C PRO A 161 -23.91 -24.34 13.16
N ILE A 162 -24.31 -24.02 11.93
CA ILE A 162 -24.69 -25.01 10.93
C ILE A 162 -23.43 -25.62 10.34
N GLU A 163 -23.32 -26.94 10.31
CA GLU A 163 -22.19 -27.60 9.67
C GLU A 163 -22.38 -27.66 8.15
N LEU A 164 -21.44 -27.05 7.43
CA LEU A 164 -21.40 -27.01 5.97
C LEU A 164 -19.99 -27.40 5.47
N SER A 165 -19.90 -27.78 4.21
CA SER A 165 -18.63 -28.02 3.53
C SER A 165 -18.27 -26.81 2.66
N VAL A 166 -16.99 -26.68 2.29
CA VAL A 166 -16.52 -25.64 1.34
C VAL A 166 -17.24 -25.78 -0.01
N SER A 167 -17.56 -27.03 -0.42
CA SER A 167 -18.27 -27.32 -1.66
C SER A 167 -19.73 -26.82 -1.68
N ASP A 168 -20.34 -26.53 -0.53
CA ASP A 168 -21.67 -25.89 -0.49
C ASP A 168 -21.61 -24.45 -1.02
N PHE A 169 -20.45 -23.80 -0.93
CA PHE A 169 -20.23 -22.42 -1.38
C PHE A 169 -19.60 -22.34 -2.75
N MET A 170 -18.68 -23.25 -3.08
CA MET A 170 -17.93 -23.25 -4.33
C MET A 170 -17.62 -24.67 -4.78
N SER A 171 -17.81 -24.96 -6.06
CA SER A 171 -17.47 -26.24 -6.65
C SER A 171 -16.76 -26.07 -7.99
N GLY A 172 -15.59 -26.69 -8.13
CA GLY A 172 -14.76 -26.59 -9.35
C GLY A 172 -14.38 -25.17 -9.73
N GLY A 173 -14.21 -24.27 -8.76
CA GLY A 173 -13.89 -22.85 -8.97
C GLY A 173 -15.08 -21.98 -9.35
N ILE A 174 -16.30 -22.52 -9.34
CA ILE A 174 -17.55 -21.80 -9.65
C ILE A 174 -18.33 -21.58 -8.35
N MET A 175 -18.77 -20.35 -8.12
CA MET A 175 -19.64 -20.01 -7.00
C MET A 175 -20.98 -20.75 -7.14
N ASN A 176 -21.45 -21.31 -6.02
CA ASN A 176 -22.79 -21.87 -5.95
C ASN A 176 -23.79 -20.72 -5.69
N PRO A 177 -24.67 -20.37 -6.65
CA PRO A 177 -25.62 -19.29 -6.45
C PRO A 177 -26.63 -19.56 -5.34
N LEU A 178 -26.87 -20.84 -4.99
CA LEU A 178 -27.76 -21.24 -3.91
C LEU A 178 -27.12 -21.04 -2.52
N ALA A 179 -25.81 -20.78 -2.44
CA ALA A 179 -25.17 -20.51 -1.18
C ALA A 179 -25.50 -19.11 -0.62
N GLU A 180 -26.13 -18.25 -1.42
CA GLU A 180 -26.70 -16.97 -0.97
C GLU A 180 -27.65 -17.14 0.21
N ARG A 181 -28.38 -18.24 0.28
CA ARG A 181 -29.24 -18.61 1.43
C ARG A 181 -28.51 -18.69 2.78
N TYR A 182 -27.17 -18.74 2.76
CA TYR A 182 -26.34 -18.77 3.96
C TYR A 182 -25.76 -17.39 4.31
N GLU A 183 -26.12 -16.33 3.59
CA GLU A 183 -25.68 -14.99 3.97
C GLU A 183 -26.16 -14.62 5.38
N GLY A 184 -25.26 -14.13 6.21
CA GLY A 184 -25.55 -13.83 7.62
C GLY A 184 -25.60 -15.05 8.55
N GLU A 185 -25.62 -16.26 8.01
CA GLU A 185 -25.70 -17.51 8.76
C GLU A 185 -24.42 -17.77 9.57
N TYR A 186 -24.59 -18.33 10.77
CA TYR A 186 -23.47 -18.80 11.59
C TYR A 186 -23.15 -20.26 11.25
N VAL A 187 -22.00 -20.45 10.64
CA VAL A 187 -21.60 -21.72 9.99
C VAL A 187 -20.33 -22.26 10.63
N ILE A 188 -20.16 -23.59 10.64
CA ILE A 188 -18.91 -24.28 10.96
C ILE A 188 -18.46 -25.10 9.75
N VAL A 189 -17.19 -24.95 9.36
CA VAL A 189 -16.53 -25.76 8.34
C VAL A 189 -15.38 -26.51 9.00
N ARG A 190 -15.26 -27.82 8.73
CA ARG A 190 -14.28 -28.69 9.39
C ARG A 190 -13.25 -29.25 8.44
N ASN A 191 -12.10 -29.65 9.01
CA ASN A 191 -11.03 -30.39 8.34
C ASN A 191 -10.59 -29.72 7.02
N VAL A 192 -10.35 -28.40 7.10
CA VAL A 192 -9.93 -27.59 5.95
C VAL A 192 -8.46 -27.18 6.06
N ILE A 193 -7.83 -26.91 4.91
CA ILE A 193 -6.43 -26.56 4.82
C ILE A 193 -6.31 -25.09 4.41
N THR A 194 -5.43 -24.34 5.08
CA THR A 194 -5.20 -22.92 4.78
C THR A 194 -4.30 -22.73 3.57
N SER A 195 -4.53 -21.67 2.79
CA SER A 195 -3.66 -21.20 1.70
C SER A 195 -3.79 -19.70 1.49
N ASP A 196 -2.92 -19.13 0.64
CA ASP A 196 -2.93 -17.72 0.25
C ASP A 196 -3.02 -16.77 1.47
N ARG A 197 -2.20 -17.05 2.45
CA ARG A 197 -2.10 -16.24 3.66
C ARG A 197 -1.69 -14.80 3.33
N ASN A 198 -2.49 -13.86 3.79
CA ASN A 198 -2.10 -12.45 3.80
C ASN A 198 -1.63 -12.05 5.20
N ALA A 199 -0.32 -12.01 5.40
CA ALA A 199 0.28 -11.73 6.70
C ALA A 199 0.01 -10.32 7.23
N SER A 200 -0.39 -9.36 6.38
CA SER A 200 -0.68 -7.98 6.78
C SER A 200 -2.10 -7.77 7.26
N THR A 201 -3.05 -8.53 6.75
CA THR A 201 -4.45 -8.44 7.14
C THR A 201 -4.83 -9.55 8.12
N GLY A 202 -4.10 -10.66 8.09
CA GLY A 202 -4.41 -11.87 8.84
C GLY A 202 -5.40 -12.78 8.12
N THR A 203 -5.78 -12.46 6.87
CA THR A 203 -6.72 -13.26 6.06
C THR A 203 -6.02 -14.40 5.34
N PHE A 204 -6.78 -15.43 4.95
CA PHE A 204 -6.30 -16.60 4.22
C PHE A 204 -7.48 -17.28 3.51
N ARG A 205 -7.19 -18.23 2.61
CA ARG A 205 -8.18 -19.17 2.08
C ARG A 205 -8.28 -20.41 2.96
N ILE A 206 -9.46 -20.98 3.02
CA ILE A 206 -9.71 -22.34 3.56
C ILE A 206 -10.17 -23.23 2.42
N ASN A 207 -9.48 -24.33 2.24
CA ASN A 207 -9.67 -25.24 1.12
C ASN A 207 -10.12 -26.61 1.63
N ASP A 208 -11.02 -27.25 0.87
CA ASP A 208 -11.29 -28.67 1.04
C ASP A 208 -10.24 -29.54 0.31
N SER A 209 -10.36 -30.86 0.45
CA SER A 209 -9.48 -31.82 -0.22
C SER A 209 -9.62 -31.88 -1.75
N GLN A 210 -10.65 -31.22 -2.29
CA GLN A 210 -10.95 -31.17 -3.73
C GLN A 210 -10.45 -29.87 -4.38
N GLY A 211 -9.89 -28.93 -3.57
CA GLY A 211 -9.38 -27.67 -4.03
C GLY A 211 -10.45 -26.56 -4.15
N ASN A 212 -11.66 -26.79 -3.68
CA ASN A 212 -12.64 -25.71 -3.51
C ASN A 212 -12.22 -24.84 -2.35
N TYR A 213 -12.57 -23.54 -2.38
CA TYR A 213 -12.15 -22.61 -1.32
C TYR A 213 -13.20 -21.54 -1.04
N ILE A 214 -13.18 -21.03 0.19
CA ILE A 214 -13.77 -19.75 0.61
C ILE A 214 -12.71 -18.96 1.38
N PHE A 215 -12.96 -17.65 1.59
CA PHE A 215 -12.01 -16.80 2.28
C PHE A 215 -12.35 -16.67 3.77
N MET A 216 -11.33 -16.68 4.62
CA MET A 216 -11.48 -16.15 5.98
C MET A 216 -11.42 -14.61 5.92
N TYR A 217 -12.41 -13.96 6.52
CA TYR A 217 -12.52 -12.50 6.55
C TYR A 217 -12.18 -11.93 7.92
N ASP A 218 -11.25 -10.98 7.96
CA ASP A 218 -10.71 -10.33 9.15
C ASP A 218 -11.65 -9.26 9.74
N GLN A 219 -12.93 -9.56 9.84
CA GLN A 219 -13.94 -8.61 10.33
C GLN A 219 -13.87 -8.41 11.84
N SER A 220 -13.52 -9.44 12.59
CA SER A 220 -13.38 -9.39 14.04
C SER A 220 -12.02 -8.82 14.45
N GLY A 221 -12.01 -7.98 15.48
CA GLY A 221 -10.78 -7.49 16.12
C GLY A 221 -9.92 -8.58 16.74
N TYR A 222 -10.45 -9.78 16.95
CA TYR A 222 -9.70 -10.95 17.39
C TYR A 222 -8.95 -11.66 16.26
N PHE A 223 -9.30 -11.41 15.00
CA PHE A 223 -8.79 -12.11 13.83
C PHE A 223 -8.26 -11.17 12.75
N THR A 224 -7.80 -9.98 13.11
CA THR A 224 -7.26 -8.99 12.17
C THR A 224 -5.87 -8.52 12.58
N LYS A 225 -5.08 -8.14 11.58
CA LYS A 225 -3.81 -7.41 11.74
C LYS A 225 -3.91 -5.94 11.31
N ARG A 226 -5.06 -5.50 10.84
CA ARG A 226 -5.26 -4.12 10.39
C ARG A 226 -5.33 -3.16 11.58
N SER A 227 -4.46 -2.17 11.61
CA SER A 227 -4.36 -1.20 12.70
C SER A 227 -5.66 -0.44 12.99
N HIS A 228 -6.45 -0.14 11.96
CA HIS A 228 -7.73 0.54 12.11
C HIS A 228 -8.87 -0.36 12.59
N ARG A 229 -8.68 -1.68 12.63
CA ARG A 229 -9.63 -2.69 13.14
C ARG A 229 -9.21 -3.26 14.49
N LEU A 230 -8.62 -2.45 15.34
CA LEU A 230 -8.28 -2.82 16.71
C LEU A 230 -7.20 -3.89 16.89
N ASN A 231 -6.02 -3.58 16.41
CA ASN A 231 -4.83 -4.19 16.93
C ASN A 231 -4.82 -4.07 18.46
N GLY A 232 -4.73 -5.18 19.16
CA GLY A 232 -4.61 -5.23 20.61
C GLY A 232 -5.76 -5.87 21.36
N LEU A 233 -6.78 -6.42 20.71
CA LEU A 233 -7.67 -7.38 21.38
C LEU A 233 -6.96 -8.70 21.63
N THR A 234 -6.09 -9.12 20.70
CA THR A 234 -5.21 -10.29 20.85
C THR A 234 -3.93 -10.11 20.04
N THR A 235 -2.94 -10.98 20.27
CA THR A 235 -1.74 -11.16 19.43
C THR A 235 -2.04 -12.17 18.32
N TYR A 236 -3.05 -11.92 17.51
CA TYR A 236 -3.45 -12.84 16.45
C TYR A 236 -2.35 -13.01 15.41
N GLU A 237 -1.97 -14.25 15.17
CA GLU A 237 -1.19 -14.68 14.02
C GLU A 237 -2.04 -15.61 13.15
N SER A 238 -2.16 -15.27 11.87
CA SER A 238 -2.89 -16.14 10.93
C SER A 238 -2.10 -17.44 10.70
N PRO A 239 -2.81 -18.57 10.56
CA PRO A 239 -2.17 -19.82 10.22
C PRO A 239 -1.32 -19.69 8.95
N VAL A 240 -0.18 -20.39 8.91
CA VAL A 240 0.65 -20.49 7.70
C VAL A 240 -0.05 -21.36 6.66
N ASP A 241 0.32 -21.18 5.39
CA ASP A 241 -0.21 -22.00 4.31
C ASP A 241 0.08 -23.50 4.57
N GLY A 242 -0.92 -24.35 4.32
CA GLY A 242 -0.85 -25.77 4.57
C GLY A 242 -1.26 -26.19 5.99
N THR A 243 -1.61 -25.24 6.87
CA THR A 243 -2.14 -25.58 8.21
C THR A 243 -3.52 -26.23 8.10
N THR A 244 -3.72 -27.34 8.76
CA THR A 244 -5.04 -27.98 8.89
C THR A 244 -5.81 -27.36 10.05
N LEU A 245 -7.01 -26.86 9.79
CA LEU A 245 -7.94 -26.45 10.84
C LEU A 245 -8.87 -27.61 11.18
N GLU A 246 -8.98 -27.95 12.47
CA GLU A 246 -10.02 -28.87 12.95
C GLU A 246 -11.39 -28.29 12.62
N TYR A 247 -11.56 -27.00 12.85
CA TYR A 247 -12.71 -26.24 12.36
C TYR A 247 -12.40 -24.74 12.31
N ILE A 248 -13.17 -24.07 11.48
CA ILE A 248 -13.42 -22.64 11.54
C ILE A 248 -14.93 -22.42 11.50
N ARG A 249 -15.43 -21.56 12.38
CA ARG A 249 -16.85 -21.18 12.42
C ARG A 249 -16.96 -19.66 12.45
N GLY A 250 -18.00 -19.16 11.82
CA GLY A 250 -18.18 -17.72 11.68
C GLY A 250 -19.42 -17.41 10.89
N VAL A 251 -19.66 -16.13 10.68
CA VAL A 251 -20.79 -15.68 9.87
C VAL A 251 -20.38 -15.63 8.41
N ILE A 252 -21.25 -16.11 7.52
CA ILE A 252 -21.04 -16.06 6.09
C ILE A 252 -21.39 -14.68 5.55
N GLN A 253 -20.55 -14.20 4.64
CA GLN A 253 -20.79 -12.99 3.88
C GLN A 253 -20.61 -13.26 2.40
N THR A 254 -21.46 -12.66 1.60
CA THR A 254 -21.33 -12.64 0.14
C THR A 254 -20.38 -11.54 -0.29
N TRP A 255 -19.63 -11.78 -1.33
CA TRP A 255 -18.73 -10.83 -1.98
C TRP A 255 -18.71 -11.09 -3.48
N SER A 256 -18.44 -10.08 -4.27
CA SER A 256 -18.43 -10.15 -5.74
C SER A 256 -17.58 -11.28 -6.34
N THR A 257 -16.63 -11.82 -5.58
CA THR A 257 -15.70 -12.88 -6.03
C THR A 257 -15.83 -14.19 -5.25
N GLY A 258 -16.85 -14.36 -4.40
CA GLY A 258 -17.05 -15.58 -3.61
C GLY A 258 -17.61 -15.31 -2.22
N TYR A 259 -17.68 -16.38 -1.44
CA TYR A 259 -18.15 -16.33 -0.07
C TYR A 259 -16.99 -16.23 0.91
N ARG A 260 -17.26 -15.62 2.07
CA ARG A 260 -16.32 -15.43 3.15
C ARG A 260 -16.92 -15.91 4.46
N ILE A 261 -16.08 -16.49 5.32
CA ILE A 261 -16.43 -16.80 6.69
C ILE A 261 -15.72 -15.83 7.64
N ALA A 262 -16.48 -15.15 8.51
CA ALA A 262 -15.99 -14.17 9.47
C ALA A 262 -16.08 -14.77 10.88
N PRO A 263 -14.98 -15.33 11.45
CA PRO A 263 -14.96 -15.78 12.83
C PRO A 263 -15.09 -14.60 13.78
N ILE A 264 -15.78 -14.81 14.92
CA ILE A 264 -16.13 -13.73 15.85
C ILE A 264 -15.18 -13.70 17.06
N TYR A 265 -15.06 -14.83 17.77
CA TYR A 265 -14.30 -14.98 19.01
C TYR A 265 -13.13 -15.94 18.86
N PRO A 266 -12.10 -15.87 19.70
CA PRO A 266 -10.91 -16.73 19.59
C PRO A 266 -11.21 -18.23 19.47
N GLY A 267 -12.27 -18.73 20.13
CA GLY A 267 -12.71 -20.13 20.02
C GLY A 267 -13.44 -20.46 18.73
N ASP A 268 -13.61 -19.54 17.78
CA ASP A 268 -14.28 -19.81 16.50
C ASP A 268 -13.32 -20.41 15.44
N MET A 269 -12.04 -20.53 15.76
CA MET A 269 -11.06 -21.23 14.93
C MET A 269 -10.21 -22.15 15.82
N LYS A 270 -10.06 -23.39 15.39
CA LYS A 270 -9.20 -24.36 16.04
C LYS A 270 -8.27 -25.00 15.03
N ILE A 271 -6.99 -24.81 15.25
CA ILE A 271 -5.96 -25.49 14.48
C ILE A 271 -5.94 -26.94 14.95
N SER A 272 -5.90 -27.87 13.98
CA SER A 272 -5.90 -29.32 14.25
C SER A 272 -4.67 -29.73 15.07
N VAL A 273 -3.61 -28.95 14.85
CA VAL A 273 -2.32 -29.18 15.46
C VAL A 273 -1.56 -27.86 15.45
N THR A 274 -1.19 -27.30 16.60
CA THR A 274 -0.45 -26.05 16.71
C THR A 274 1.05 -26.33 16.79
N PRO A 275 1.83 -26.05 15.75
CA PRO A 275 3.29 -26.11 15.87
C PRO A 275 3.80 -25.01 16.82
N PRO A 276 4.98 -25.19 17.43
CA PRO A 276 5.56 -24.20 18.31
C PRO A 276 5.66 -22.80 17.69
N SER A 277 5.39 -21.78 18.49
CA SER A 277 5.56 -20.38 18.11
C SER A 277 6.97 -19.92 18.45
N ILE A 278 7.71 -19.44 17.43
CA ILE A 278 9.08 -18.93 17.57
C ILE A 278 9.07 -17.41 17.37
N SER A 279 9.64 -16.67 18.30
CA SER A 279 9.66 -15.19 18.27
C SER A 279 10.94 -14.62 18.86
N SER A 280 11.13 -13.29 18.70
CA SER A 280 12.23 -12.53 19.32
C SER A 280 13.62 -13.10 19.01
N VAL A 281 13.84 -13.57 17.79
CA VAL A 281 15.14 -14.08 17.37
C VAL A 281 16.16 -12.94 17.36
N LYS A 282 17.26 -13.13 18.12
CA LYS A 282 18.32 -12.12 18.26
C LYS A 282 19.68 -12.77 18.41
N ARG A 283 20.71 -12.13 17.85
CA ARG A 283 22.11 -12.38 18.19
C ARG A 283 22.59 -11.41 19.28
N ASN A 284 23.57 -11.84 20.08
CA ASN A 284 24.12 -11.02 21.16
C ASN A 284 25.05 -9.90 20.69
N LEU A 285 25.67 -10.03 19.50
CA LEU A 285 26.64 -9.08 18.95
C LEU A 285 26.08 -8.42 17.69
N PRO A 286 25.89 -7.11 17.65
CA PRO A 286 25.54 -6.38 16.43
C PRO A 286 26.68 -6.41 15.39
N HIS A 287 27.93 -6.31 15.82
CA HIS A 287 29.14 -6.39 15.01
C HIS A 287 29.90 -7.65 15.39
N VAL A 288 30.11 -8.55 14.45
CA VAL A 288 30.79 -9.81 14.64
C VAL A 288 32.17 -9.75 14.01
N LEU A 289 33.20 -9.84 14.84
CA LEU A 289 34.57 -9.91 14.39
C LEU A 289 34.99 -11.35 14.08
N LYS A 290 36.05 -11.49 13.30
CA LYS A 290 36.72 -12.75 13.07
C LYS A 290 37.11 -13.41 14.41
N ASN A 291 36.97 -14.73 14.49
CA ASN A 291 37.26 -15.52 15.69
C ASN A 291 36.36 -15.22 16.91
N GLN A 292 35.19 -14.63 16.71
CA GLN A 292 34.19 -14.42 17.73
C GLN A 292 33.04 -15.39 17.57
N SER A 293 32.62 -16.08 18.64
CA SER A 293 31.38 -16.85 18.66
C SER A 293 30.17 -15.92 18.84
N VAL A 294 29.04 -16.32 18.30
CA VAL A 294 27.80 -15.53 18.33
C VAL A 294 26.69 -16.33 19.00
N THR A 295 26.16 -15.82 20.10
CA THR A 295 25.00 -16.42 20.75
C THR A 295 23.72 -15.98 20.06
N ILE A 296 22.94 -16.93 19.56
CA ILE A 296 21.59 -16.70 19.05
C ILE A 296 20.59 -17.10 20.13
N SER A 297 19.59 -16.25 20.35
CA SER A 297 18.49 -16.52 21.27
C SER A 297 17.14 -16.31 20.61
N ALA A 298 16.12 -17.06 21.07
CA ALA A 298 14.74 -16.91 20.65
C ALA A 298 13.78 -17.26 21.81
N ASN A 299 12.56 -16.75 21.76
CA ASN A 299 11.48 -17.24 22.58
C ASN A 299 10.69 -18.29 21.81
N VAL A 300 10.52 -19.46 22.41
CA VAL A 300 9.74 -20.56 21.85
C VAL A 300 8.65 -20.96 22.85
N THR A 301 7.41 -20.92 22.41
CA THR A 301 6.24 -21.30 23.20
C THR A 301 5.36 -22.26 22.42
N ASP A 302 4.57 -23.04 23.12
CA ASP A 302 3.65 -23.99 22.56
C ASP A 302 2.39 -24.06 23.44
N ASP A 303 1.26 -24.52 22.90
CA ASP A 303 0.04 -24.76 23.68
C ASP A 303 0.11 -26.07 24.48
N GLY A 304 1.00 -27.00 24.08
CA GLY A 304 1.38 -28.17 24.85
C GLY A 304 2.76 -28.00 25.50
N SER A 305 3.77 -28.65 24.98
CA SER A 305 5.15 -28.49 25.46
C SER A 305 6.14 -28.55 24.30
N VAL A 306 7.16 -27.70 24.37
CA VAL A 306 8.28 -27.71 23.42
C VAL A 306 9.18 -28.93 23.70
N ASP A 307 9.30 -29.83 22.72
CA ASP A 307 10.14 -31.01 22.82
C ASP A 307 11.62 -30.68 22.52
N SER A 308 11.86 -29.96 21.42
CA SER A 308 13.22 -29.64 21.01
C SER A 308 13.29 -28.33 20.20
N VAL A 309 14.40 -27.60 20.40
CA VAL A 309 14.71 -26.39 19.66
C VAL A 309 16.12 -26.51 19.10
N LYS A 310 16.29 -26.23 17.81
CA LYS A 310 17.57 -26.26 17.11
C LYS A 310 17.83 -24.98 16.34
N LEU A 311 19.05 -24.53 16.40
CA LEU A 311 19.61 -23.49 15.55
C LEU A 311 20.28 -24.17 14.36
N TYR A 312 19.91 -23.83 13.15
CA TYR A 312 20.60 -24.23 11.92
C TYR A 312 21.36 -23.04 11.37
N TYR A 313 22.64 -23.18 11.16
CA TYR A 313 23.45 -22.14 10.54
C TYR A 313 24.33 -22.72 9.43
N ARG A 314 24.69 -21.87 8.49
CA ARG A 314 25.70 -22.17 7.46
C ARG A 314 26.56 -20.95 7.19
N VAL A 315 27.70 -21.18 6.55
CA VAL A 315 28.68 -20.17 6.19
C VAL A 315 28.82 -20.18 4.67
N ASP A 316 28.75 -18.98 4.04
CA ASP A 316 28.96 -18.74 2.61
C ASP A 316 28.17 -19.71 1.70
N GLY A 317 26.91 -19.96 2.04
CA GLY A 317 26.01 -20.82 1.26
C GLY A 317 26.31 -22.32 1.35
N GLY A 318 27.16 -22.74 2.27
CA GLY A 318 27.45 -24.15 2.52
C GLY A 318 26.27 -24.96 3.08
N SER A 319 26.55 -26.14 3.63
CA SER A 319 25.50 -26.95 4.27
C SER A 319 25.13 -26.40 5.64
N TYR A 320 23.85 -26.55 6.02
CA TYR A 320 23.40 -26.19 7.35
C TYR A 320 23.91 -27.13 8.42
N ASN A 321 24.43 -26.57 9.49
CA ASN A 321 24.91 -27.27 10.68
C ASN A 321 23.90 -27.08 11.82
N PRO A 322 23.30 -28.16 12.37
CA PRO A 322 22.37 -28.04 13.48
C PRO A 322 23.11 -27.93 14.82
N VAL A 323 22.63 -27.05 15.69
CA VAL A 323 23.06 -26.89 17.08
C VAL A 323 21.82 -26.92 17.97
N ASN A 324 21.83 -27.77 19.02
CA ASN A 324 20.74 -27.79 19.97
C ASN A 324 20.74 -26.50 20.80
N MET A 325 19.56 -25.87 20.92
CA MET A 325 19.37 -24.71 21.77
C MET A 325 18.94 -25.16 23.18
N SER A 326 19.52 -24.54 24.19
CA SER A 326 19.20 -24.82 25.59
C SER A 326 18.23 -23.78 26.13
N LEU A 327 17.26 -24.21 26.95
CA LEU A 327 16.36 -23.31 27.68
C LEU A 327 17.18 -22.54 28.74
N VAL A 328 17.13 -21.20 28.64
CA VAL A 328 17.85 -20.29 29.55
C VAL A 328 16.94 -19.81 30.68
N SER A 329 15.74 -19.36 30.32
CA SER A 329 14.74 -18.90 31.30
C SER A 329 13.37 -18.75 30.63
N GLY A 330 12.30 -19.09 31.32
CA GLY A 330 10.92 -18.98 30.81
C GLY A 330 10.76 -19.71 29.48
N SER A 331 10.54 -18.98 28.39
CA SER A 331 10.46 -19.51 27.02
C SER A 331 11.71 -19.21 26.18
N LYS A 332 12.75 -18.66 26.77
CA LYS A 332 13.95 -18.22 26.05
C LYS A 332 14.94 -19.37 25.89
N TYR A 333 15.25 -19.71 24.67
CA TYR A 333 16.29 -20.66 24.25
C TYR A 333 17.51 -19.94 23.68
N SER A 334 18.69 -20.53 23.81
CA SER A 334 19.90 -20.00 23.17
C SER A 334 20.88 -21.11 22.75
N ALA A 335 21.70 -20.80 21.74
CA ALA A 335 22.85 -21.59 21.30
C ALA A 335 23.91 -20.69 20.69
N ASP A 336 25.14 -21.18 20.64
CA ASP A 336 26.27 -20.44 20.06
C ASP A 336 26.58 -20.98 18.66
N ILE A 337 26.70 -20.07 17.70
CA ILE A 337 27.38 -20.31 16.44
C ILE A 337 28.88 -20.19 16.72
N PRO A 338 29.70 -21.21 16.39
CA PRO A 338 31.14 -21.18 16.61
C PRO A 338 31.81 -20.01 15.90
N ALA A 339 32.95 -19.61 16.41
CA ALA A 339 33.76 -18.53 15.82
C ALA A 339 34.19 -18.88 14.37
N ILE A 340 33.93 -17.94 13.46
CA ILE A 340 34.32 -18.04 12.04
C ILE A 340 35.64 -17.30 11.85
N ASN A 341 36.58 -17.97 11.19
CA ASN A 341 37.95 -17.45 10.99
C ASN A 341 38.17 -16.84 9.60
N SER A 342 37.13 -16.60 8.84
CA SER A 342 37.18 -15.95 7.53
C SER A 342 36.56 -14.56 7.63
N ASP A 343 37.25 -13.56 7.11
CA ASP A 343 36.71 -12.21 6.99
C ASP A 343 35.72 -12.13 5.83
N SER A 344 34.73 -11.26 5.94
CA SER A 344 33.69 -11.04 4.94
C SER A 344 32.78 -12.24 4.68
N SER A 345 32.81 -13.25 5.54
CA SER A 345 31.88 -14.40 5.44
C SER A 345 30.44 -14.00 5.79
N ILE A 346 29.50 -14.55 5.04
CA ILE A 346 28.08 -14.46 5.31
C ILE A 346 27.69 -15.68 6.14
N VAL A 347 27.13 -15.45 7.31
CA VAL A 347 26.56 -16.49 8.16
C VAL A 347 25.05 -16.33 8.20
N ASP A 348 24.33 -17.23 7.59
CA ASP A 348 22.88 -17.26 7.65
C ASP A 348 22.36 -18.40 8.53
N TYR A 349 21.21 -18.16 9.17
CA TYR A 349 20.67 -19.10 10.13
C TYR A 349 19.16 -19.00 10.24
N TYR A 350 18.56 -20.08 10.72
CA TYR A 350 17.16 -20.15 11.11
C TYR A 350 17.00 -20.99 12.37
N ILE A 351 15.85 -20.83 13.04
CA ILE A 351 15.49 -21.63 14.20
C ILE A 351 14.40 -22.60 13.79
N TRP A 352 14.53 -23.83 14.25
CA TRP A 352 13.54 -24.88 14.13
C TRP A 352 13.14 -25.34 15.53
N ALA A 353 11.84 -25.50 15.75
CA ALA A 353 11.30 -26.01 17.00
C ALA A 353 10.29 -27.14 16.72
N LYS A 354 10.22 -28.09 17.63
CA LYS A 354 9.28 -29.21 17.60
C LYS A 354 8.59 -29.34 18.96
N ASP A 355 7.28 -29.63 18.93
CA ASP A 355 6.46 -29.91 20.11
C ASP A 355 6.49 -31.42 20.48
N ASN A 356 5.82 -31.73 21.57
CA ASN A 356 5.66 -33.12 22.06
C ASN A 356 4.66 -33.93 21.22
N GLU A 357 3.92 -33.32 20.32
CA GLU A 357 2.93 -33.96 19.44
C GLU A 357 3.53 -34.32 18.07
N GLY A 358 4.72 -33.82 17.78
CA GLY A 358 5.47 -34.11 16.56
C GLY A 358 5.46 -33.02 15.51
N ASN A 359 4.79 -31.89 15.81
CA ASN A 359 4.71 -30.77 14.88
C ASN A 359 5.92 -29.89 15.01
N SER A 360 6.23 -29.18 13.94
CA SER A 360 7.40 -28.32 13.93
C SER A 360 7.15 -27.01 13.21
N ALA A 361 7.85 -25.98 13.65
CA ALA A 361 7.90 -24.67 13.02
C ALA A 361 9.34 -24.27 12.75
N THR A 362 9.50 -23.34 11.82
CA THR A 362 10.76 -22.62 11.55
C THR A 362 10.56 -21.13 11.66
N MET A 363 11.62 -20.42 12.04
CA MET A 363 11.66 -18.97 11.99
C MET A 363 12.99 -18.53 11.35
N PRO A 364 12.92 -17.87 10.18
CA PRO A 364 11.73 -17.50 9.40
C PRO A 364 10.91 -18.70 8.93
N SER A 365 9.60 -18.50 8.71
CA SER A 365 8.69 -19.55 8.25
C SER A 365 8.99 -20.01 6.81
N SER A 366 9.56 -19.13 5.98
CA SER A 366 10.03 -19.43 4.63
C SER A 366 11.55 -19.31 4.56
N ILE A 367 12.25 -20.41 4.85
CA ILE A 367 13.71 -20.45 4.82
C ILE A 367 14.33 -20.35 3.43
N SER A 368 13.53 -20.44 2.36
CA SER A 368 14.01 -20.29 0.98
C SER A 368 14.23 -18.83 0.57
N ASN A 369 13.48 -17.90 1.14
CA ASN A 369 13.42 -16.50 0.68
C ASN A 369 13.73 -15.48 1.78
N VAL A 370 13.65 -15.86 3.04
CA VAL A 370 13.93 -14.98 4.19
C VAL A 370 14.85 -15.71 5.14
N GLN A 371 15.98 -15.12 5.46
CA GLN A 371 16.98 -15.74 6.35
C GLN A 371 17.51 -14.67 7.31
N TYR A 372 17.69 -15.04 8.57
CA TYR A 372 18.51 -14.25 9.47
C TYR A 372 19.96 -14.41 9.07
N PHE A 373 20.71 -13.32 9.02
CA PHE A 373 22.12 -13.39 8.67
C PHE A 373 22.95 -12.32 9.37
N TYR A 374 24.24 -12.49 9.35
CA TYR A 374 25.23 -11.48 9.71
C TYR A 374 26.50 -11.66 8.88
N LEU A 375 27.28 -10.58 8.83
CA LEU A 375 28.59 -10.57 8.21
C LEU A 375 29.66 -10.66 9.29
N VAL A 376 30.72 -11.45 9.03
CA VAL A 376 31.93 -11.48 9.85
C VAL A 376 32.87 -10.40 9.31
N LEU A 377 33.03 -9.29 10.01
CA LEU A 377 33.74 -8.12 9.50
C LEU A 377 34.87 -7.71 10.44
N ASN A 378 36.11 -7.80 9.99
CA ASN A 378 37.27 -7.36 10.76
C ASN A 378 37.59 -5.87 10.56
N ARG A 379 36.57 -5.07 10.31
CA ARG A 379 36.57 -3.63 10.14
C ARG A 379 35.24 -3.07 10.65
N ASP A 380 35.14 -1.74 10.78
CA ASP A 380 33.89 -1.10 11.14
C ASP A 380 32.78 -1.38 10.12
N ILE A 381 31.54 -1.47 10.63
CA ILE A 381 30.34 -1.65 9.82
C ILE A 381 30.10 -0.39 8.98
N THR A 382 29.83 -0.59 7.70
CA THR A 382 29.52 0.50 6.76
C THR A 382 28.02 0.50 6.41
N ILE A 383 27.58 1.54 5.69
CA ILE A 383 26.22 1.61 5.14
C ILE A 383 25.97 0.42 4.21
N GLN A 384 26.95 0.07 3.38
CA GLN A 384 26.85 -1.08 2.46
C GLN A 384 26.58 -2.39 3.20
N ASP A 385 27.21 -2.61 4.35
CA ASP A 385 26.99 -3.82 5.14
C ASP A 385 25.58 -3.90 5.71
N VAL A 386 25.04 -2.76 6.12
CA VAL A 386 23.70 -2.64 6.69
C VAL A 386 22.62 -2.83 5.62
N GLN A 387 22.82 -2.24 4.44
CA GLN A 387 21.89 -2.33 3.32
C GLN A 387 21.98 -3.66 2.57
N PHE A 388 23.14 -4.32 2.61
CA PHE A 388 23.37 -5.56 1.87
C PHE A 388 22.37 -6.65 2.26
N ASN A 389 21.63 -7.13 1.28
CA ASN A 389 20.68 -8.22 1.43
C ASN A 389 20.83 -9.22 0.29
N PRO A 390 21.55 -10.35 0.53
CA PRO A 390 21.82 -11.33 -0.50
C PRO A 390 20.66 -12.30 -0.78
N PHE A 391 19.59 -12.26 0.04
CA PHE A 391 18.52 -13.27 0.02
C PHE A 391 17.20 -12.76 -0.58
N GLY A 392 17.12 -11.48 -0.95
CA GLY A 392 15.93 -10.89 -1.55
C GLY A 392 14.75 -10.73 -0.59
N SER A 393 15.03 -10.67 0.71
CA SER A 393 14.02 -10.53 1.77
C SER A 393 13.70 -9.10 2.14
N ASP A 394 14.41 -8.09 1.57
CA ASP A 394 14.36 -6.67 1.94
C ASP A 394 14.48 -6.39 3.46
N VAL A 395 15.05 -7.33 4.22
CA VAL A 395 15.29 -7.22 5.65
C VAL A 395 16.79 -7.20 5.92
N SER A 396 17.27 -6.12 6.55
CA SER A 396 18.68 -5.98 6.93
C SER A 396 19.12 -7.02 7.96
N GLY A 397 20.30 -7.58 7.79
CA GLY A 397 20.93 -8.41 8.82
C GLY A 397 21.20 -7.65 10.14
N TYR A 398 21.00 -6.34 10.15
CA TYR A 398 21.20 -5.47 11.31
C TYR A 398 19.91 -4.88 11.88
N ASN A 399 18.75 -5.29 11.37
CA ASN A 399 17.46 -4.79 11.87
C ASN A 399 17.33 -4.99 13.40
N GLY A 400 16.95 -3.92 14.09
CA GLY A 400 16.80 -3.90 15.55
C GLY A 400 18.09 -3.69 16.34
N TYR A 401 19.22 -3.42 15.66
CA TYR A 401 20.49 -3.09 16.29
C TYR A 401 20.82 -1.60 16.20
N ARG A 402 21.46 -1.07 17.23
CA ARG A 402 21.94 0.32 17.24
C ARG A 402 23.39 0.38 16.82
N LEU A 403 23.66 1.15 15.76
CA LEU A 403 24.98 1.22 15.13
C LEU A 403 25.36 2.69 14.82
N PRO A 404 26.67 3.02 14.87
CA PRO A 404 27.21 4.23 14.26
C PRO A 404 27.48 3.98 12.77
N LEU A 405 26.89 4.78 11.88
CA LEU A 405 27.14 4.71 10.45
C LEU A 405 27.67 6.06 9.94
N THR A 406 28.66 6.01 9.06
CA THR A 406 29.30 7.20 8.53
C THR A 406 29.03 7.34 7.04
N GLY A 407 28.60 8.55 6.61
CA GLY A 407 28.37 8.88 5.21
C GLY A 407 28.40 10.37 4.94
N VAL A 408 28.36 10.74 3.66
CA VAL A 408 28.19 12.12 3.20
C VAL A 408 26.72 12.38 2.99
N VAL A 409 26.20 13.51 3.48
CA VAL A 409 24.79 13.91 3.27
C VAL A 409 24.59 14.18 1.79
N THR A 410 23.70 13.40 1.16
CA THR A 410 23.33 13.49 -0.26
C THR A 410 22.02 14.25 -0.47
N ALA A 411 21.14 14.21 0.52
CA ALA A 411 19.93 15.01 0.59
C ALA A 411 19.64 15.42 2.03
N ASP A 412 19.23 16.64 2.25
CA ASP A 412 19.00 17.22 3.56
C ASP A 412 17.53 17.62 3.79
N THR A 413 17.21 18.17 4.96
CA THR A 413 15.82 18.54 5.30
C THR A 413 15.28 19.74 4.49
N THR A 414 16.10 20.38 3.67
CA THR A 414 15.65 21.42 2.76
C THR A 414 15.20 20.85 1.41
N ASP A 415 15.74 19.71 1.01
CA ASP A 415 15.33 19.00 -0.20
C ASP A 415 13.96 18.31 0.00
N PHE A 416 13.73 17.77 1.19
CA PHE A 416 12.47 17.09 1.55
C PHE A 416 11.84 17.79 2.76
N PRO A 417 11.16 18.94 2.53
CA PRO A 417 10.49 19.64 3.60
C PRO A 417 9.37 18.77 4.15
N GLY A 418 9.54 18.23 5.34
CA GLY A 418 8.56 17.38 6.01
C GLY A 418 7.25 18.14 6.19
N GLY A 419 6.26 17.81 5.38
CA GLY A 419 4.86 18.18 5.60
C GLY A 419 4.27 17.33 6.73
N ASN A 420 3.34 16.45 6.41
CA ASN A 420 2.81 15.45 7.36
C ASN A 420 3.76 14.26 7.63
N TYR A 421 4.93 14.22 7.00
CA TYR A 421 5.91 13.17 7.11
C TYR A 421 7.04 13.55 8.07
N ALA A 422 7.59 12.56 8.78
CA ALA A 422 8.76 12.74 9.63
C ALA A 422 9.93 13.30 8.82
N LEU A 423 10.73 14.21 9.44
CA LEU A 423 11.94 14.73 8.82
C LEU A 423 12.89 13.59 8.43
N ARG A 424 13.47 13.68 7.26
CA ARG A 424 14.42 12.70 6.73
C ARG A 424 15.58 13.38 6.04
N ILE A 425 16.73 12.74 6.08
CA ILE A 425 17.91 13.04 5.28
C ILE A 425 18.41 11.73 4.69
N TYR A 426 19.31 11.82 3.72
CA TYR A 426 20.00 10.67 3.16
C TYR A 426 21.50 10.86 3.27
N ILE A 427 22.20 9.80 3.68
CA ILE A 427 23.65 9.76 3.73
C ILE A 427 24.16 8.60 2.88
N GLN A 428 25.30 8.80 2.22
CA GLN A 428 25.89 7.81 1.35
C GLN A 428 27.39 7.65 1.66
N ASN A 429 27.86 6.40 1.68
CA ASN A 429 29.25 6.06 1.88
C ASN A 429 29.85 5.48 0.58
N GLY A 430 30.49 6.34 -0.20
CA GLY A 430 31.03 5.98 -1.51
C GLY A 430 29.97 6.00 -2.62
N GLN A 431 30.16 5.17 -3.64
CA GLN A 431 29.33 5.06 -4.83
C GLN A 431 28.88 3.62 -5.02
N GLY A 432 27.92 3.41 -5.93
CA GLY A 432 27.41 2.10 -6.31
C GLY A 432 26.29 1.58 -5.42
N PRO A 433 25.91 0.31 -5.64
CA PRO A 433 24.82 -0.32 -4.93
C PRO A 433 25.08 -0.41 -3.42
N TRP A 434 23.99 -0.39 -2.64
CA TRP A 434 23.99 -0.50 -1.18
C TRP A 434 24.64 0.67 -0.43
N SER A 435 25.10 1.72 -1.12
CA SER A 435 25.92 2.79 -0.54
C SER A 435 25.12 3.87 0.19
N GLY A 436 23.80 3.95 0.00
CA GLY A 436 22.91 4.97 0.58
C GLY A 436 22.06 4.43 1.72
N ILE A 437 21.69 5.29 2.67
CA ILE A 437 20.73 4.97 3.73
C ILE A 437 19.94 6.21 4.15
N GLN A 438 18.66 6.03 4.40
CA GLN A 438 17.80 7.06 4.97
C GLN A 438 18.05 7.21 6.48
N VAL A 439 18.07 8.44 6.98
CA VAL A 439 18.03 8.76 8.40
C VAL A 439 16.72 9.45 8.73
N GLY A 440 15.88 8.77 9.50
CA GLY A 440 14.54 9.23 9.90
C GLY A 440 14.50 9.82 11.31
N THR A 441 13.30 10.22 11.72
CA THR A 441 13.05 10.87 13.02
C THR A 441 12.08 10.13 13.91
N ARG A 442 11.73 8.88 13.59
CA ARG A 442 10.86 8.07 14.43
C ARG A 442 11.41 7.99 15.86
N GLY A 443 10.57 8.26 16.86
CA GLY A 443 11.00 8.24 18.26
C GLY A 443 11.94 9.40 18.67
N SER A 444 12.12 10.42 17.82
CA SER A 444 12.88 11.64 18.12
C SER A 444 12.16 12.86 17.53
N ASN A 445 12.52 14.06 18.03
CA ASN A 445 11.96 15.32 17.52
C ASN A 445 12.68 15.83 16.25
N GLY A 446 13.60 15.06 15.69
CA GLY A 446 14.37 15.42 14.50
C GLY A 446 15.42 16.52 14.74
N SER A 447 15.62 16.98 15.96
CA SER A 447 16.56 18.08 16.27
C SER A 447 17.99 17.76 15.86
N GLN A 448 18.38 16.50 15.90
CA GLN A 448 19.76 16.07 15.62
C GLN A 448 20.12 16.06 14.12
N ILE A 449 19.13 15.90 13.24
CA ILE A 449 19.36 15.91 11.78
C ILE A 449 18.98 17.24 11.13
N ARG A 450 18.23 18.09 11.87
CA ARG A 450 17.86 19.43 11.40
C ARG A 450 19.11 20.31 11.33
N GLY A 451 19.33 20.93 10.18
CA GLY A 451 20.47 21.81 9.94
C GLY A 451 21.71 21.09 9.40
N LEU A 452 21.69 19.76 9.24
CA LEU A 452 22.68 19.07 8.43
C LEU A 452 22.53 19.49 6.96
N GLN A 453 23.68 19.64 6.27
CA GLN A 453 23.73 20.14 4.89
C GLN A 453 24.40 19.13 3.96
N LYS A 454 24.00 19.13 2.70
CA LYS A 454 24.66 18.35 1.64
C LYS A 454 26.16 18.60 1.62
N GLY A 455 26.95 17.54 1.44
CA GLY A 455 28.42 17.60 1.47
C GLY A 455 29.03 17.60 2.88
N GLN A 456 28.22 17.52 3.94
CA GLN A 456 28.76 17.20 5.27
C GLN A 456 28.96 15.69 5.41
N LYS A 457 30.16 15.31 5.84
CA LYS A 457 30.44 13.93 6.26
C LYS A 457 30.06 13.80 7.73
N VAL A 458 29.15 12.89 8.03
CA VAL A 458 28.58 12.71 9.37
C VAL A 458 28.69 11.27 9.82
N THR A 459 28.81 11.07 11.15
CA THR A 459 28.51 9.77 11.78
C THR A 459 27.19 9.90 12.52
N VAL A 460 26.25 9.05 12.17
CA VAL A 460 24.91 8.97 12.80
C VAL A 460 24.84 7.68 13.59
N THR A 461 24.54 7.77 14.89
CA THR A 461 24.28 6.61 15.75
C THR A 461 22.78 6.49 15.96
N GLY A 462 22.17 5.42 15.48
CA GLY A 462 20.73 5.17 15.59
C GLY A 462 20.39 3.69 15.51
N LEU A 463 19.11 3.41 15.63
CA LEU A 463 18.56 2.07 15.46
C LEU A 463 18.42 1.79 13.96
N VAL A 464 19.03 0.72 13.49
CA VAL A 464 18.70 0.17 12.16
C VAL A 464 17.30 -0.40 12.23
N TRP A 465 16.44 0.06 11.37
CA TRP A 465 15.02 -0.27 11.37
C TRP A 465 14.52 -0.52 9.96
N ASP A 466 14.03 -1.73 9.74
CA ASP A 466 13.31 -2.05 8.51
C ASP A 466 11.87 -1.60 8.69
N GLU A 467 11.51 -0.45 8.10
CA GLU A 467 10.16 0.08 8.16
C GLU A 467 9.25 -0.68 7.21
N PRO A 468 8.22 -1.37 7.70
CA PRO A 468 7.27 -2.02 6.82
C PRO A 468 6.44 -0.97 6.07
N VAL A 469 6.64 -0.88 4.76
CA VAL A 469 5.89 0.01 3.85
C VAL A 469 4.73 -0.73 3.21
N THR A 470 4.94 -2.00 2.87
CA THR A 470 3.90 -2.94 2.46
C THR A 470 4.08 -4.27 3.21
N PRO A 471 3.12 -5.20 3.11
CA PRO A 471 3.26 -6.52 3.75
C PRO A 471 4.51 -7.30 3.36
N THR A 472 5.07 -7.00 2.19
CA THR A 472 6.16 -7.77 1.56
C THR A 472 7.41 -6.95 1.31
N PHE A 473 7.42 -5.64 1.64
CA PHE A 473 8.56 -4.77 1.41
C PHE A 473 8.78 -3.78 2.56
N ASN A 474 10.04 -3.64 2.95
CA ASN A 474 10.49 -2.73 3.98
C ASN A 474 11.45 -1.68 3.37
N VAL A 475 11.67 -0.60 4.08
CA VAL A 475 12.73 0.38 3.81
C VAL A 475 13.71 0.34 4.96
N THR A 476 14.96 -0.03 4.67
CA THR A 476 16.01 -0.04 5.68
C THR A 476 16.52 1.38 5.95
N ARG A 477 16.38 1.81 7.20
CA ARG A 477 16.79 3.17 7.60
C ARG A 477 17.39 3.22 9.00
N ILE A 478 18.01 4.35 9.34
CA ILE A 478 18.40 4.66 10.72
C ILE A 478 17.31 5.47 11.37
N ASP A 479 16.82 5.02 12.50
CA ASP A 479 15.81 5.71 13.31
C ASP A 479 16.23 5.86 14.77
N SER A 480 15.42 6.56 15.58
CA SER A 480 15.70 6.75 17.01
C SER A 480 17.16 7.19 17.25
N THR A 481 17.58 8.18 16.47
CA THR A 481 18.95 8.70 16.47
C THR A 481 19.32 9.23 17.85
N THR A 482 20.46 8.79 18.38
CA THR A 482 20.94 9.17 19.70
C THR A 482 22.11 10.15 19.64
N ASN A 483 22.89 10.12 18.56
CA ASN A 483 24.01 11.01 18.37
C ASN A 483 24.26 11.27 16.88
N VAL A 484 24.65 12.50 16.55
CA VAL A 484 25.13 12.91 15.23
C VAL A 484 26.39 13.72 15.42
N SER A 485 27.47 13.32 14.74
CA SER A 485 28.76 14.03 14.74
C SER A 485 29.12 14.45 13.32
N ILE A 486 29.35 15.74 13.10
CA ILE A 486 29.91 16.25 11.84
C ILE A 486 31.39 16.01 11.85
N ILE A 487 31.91 15.20 10.93
CA ILE A 487 33.35 14.92 10.80
C ILE A 487 34.02 16.00 9.97
N SER A 488 33.41 16.40 8.87
CA SER A 488 33.90 17.44 7.96
C SER A 488 32.77 18.03 7.14
N SER A 489 33.00 19.23 6.59
CA SER A 489 32.09 19.93 5.71
C SER A 489 32.75 20.24 4.36
N GLY A 490 31.93 20.50 3.32
CA GLY A 490 32.43 20.80 1.98
C GLY A 490 33.01 19.59 1.24
N ASN A 491 32.66 18.37 1.65
CA ASN A 491 33.02 17.19 0.88
C ASN A 491 32.19 17.13 -0.41
N PRO A 492 32.75 16.61 -1.50
CA PRO A 492 31.94 16.37 -2.71
C PRO A 492 30.80 15.41 -2.39
N VAL A 493 29.59 15.77 -2.80
CA VAL A 493 28.47 14.83 -2.80
C VAL A 493 28.80 13.72 -3.79
N PRO A 494 28.57 12.44 -3.45
CA PRO A 494 28.76 11.33 -4.37
C PRO A 494 28.08 11.59 -5.73
N THR A 495 28.80 11.30 -6.80
CA THR A 495 28.23 11.43 -8.16
C THR A 495 27.06 10.47 -8.30
N PRO A 496 25.92 10.91 -8.85
CA PRO A 496 24.80 10.02 -9.10
C PRO A 496 25.20 8.84 -9.99
N GLU A 497 24.82 7.63 -9.61
CA GLU A 497 25.07 6.44 -10.42
C GLU A 497 24.11 6.38 -11.60
N VAL A 498 24.67 6.20 -12.80
CA VAL A 498 23.89 6.11 -14.02
C VAL A 498 23.39 4.67 -14.18
N ILE A 499 22.08 4.49 -14.14
CA ILE A 499 21.44 3.19 -14.36
C ILE A 499 20.32 3.34 -15.40
N SER A 500 19.96 2.24 -16.07
CA SER A 500 18.84 2.26 -17.00
C SER A 500 17.50 2.30 -16.26
N THR A 501 16.48 2.91 -16.87
CA THR A 501 15.13 2.95 -16.30
C THR A 501 14.56 1.55 -16.06
N ASN A 502 14.90 0.57 -16.93
CA ASN A 502 14.47 -0.83 -16.76
C ASN A 502 15.09 -1.53 -15.53
N THR A 503 16.21 -1.06 -15.02
CA THR A 503 16.81 -1.62 -13.79
C THR A 503 15.85 -1.54 -12.61
N ILE A 504 15.08 -0.48 -12.53
CA ILE A 504 14.11 -0.21 -11.45
C ILE A 504 12.67 -0.49 -11.91
N GLY A 505 12.35 -0.27 -13.17
CA GLY A 505 11.00 -0.29 -13.73
C GLY A 505 10.20 -1.58 -13.50
N THR A 506 8.91 -1.53 -13.79
CA THR A 506 7.92 -2.60 -13.53
C THR A 506 8.25 -3.92 -14.22
N GLY A 507 8.90 -3.90 -15.36
CA GLY A 507 9.41 -5.08 -16.08
C GLY A 507 10.87 -5.43 -15.75
N GLY A 508 11.48 -4.73 -14.80
CA GLY A 508 12.90 -4.82 -14.53
C GLY A 508 13.32 -6.05 -13.73
N LEU A 509 14.60 -6.06 -13.34
CA LEU A 509 15.25 -7.14 -12.61
C LEU A 509 14.54 -7.45 -11.28
N GLY A 510 14.83 -8.61 -10.68
CA GLY A 510 14.22 -9.09 -9.46
C GLY A 510 14.40 -8.15 -8.25
N VAL A 511 13.75 -8.47 -7.13
CA VAL A 511 13.73 -7.65 -5.90
C VAL A 511 15.13 -7.23 -5.44
N VAL A 512 16.09 -8.15 -5.42
CA VAL A 512 17.48 -7.87 -4.98
C VAL A 512 18.16 -6.81 -5.87
N GLU A 513 17.88 -6.80 -7.17
CA GLU A 513 18.47 -5.83 -8.10
C GLU A 513 17.94 -4.40 -7.89
N LYS A 514 16.69 -4.25 -7.47
CA LYS A 514 16.07 -2.95 -7.16
C LYS A 514 16.50 -2.46 -5.79
N GLU A 515 16.45 -3.35 -4.82
CA GLU A 515 16.77 -3.10 -3.42
C GLU A 515 18.16 -2.51 -3.23
N LYS A 516 19.14 -3.00 -3.97
CA LYS A 516 20.52 -2.51 -3.85
C LYS A 516 20.72 -1.02 -4.21
N TRP A 517 19.70 -0.39 -4.81
CA TRP A 517 19.70 1.03 -5.15
C TRP A 517 18.86 1.88 -4.18
N GLU A 518 18.19 1.27 -3.20
CA GLU A 518 17.43 1.99 -2.20
C GLU A 518 18.30 3.04 -1.48
N SER A 519 17.77 4.24 -1.33
CA SER A 519 18.43 5.39 -0.70
C SER A 519 19.72 5.86 -1.38
N VAL A 520 20.07 5.32 -2.55
CA VAL A 520 21.24 5.73 -3.34
C VAL A 520 20.86 6.88 -4.27
N LEU A 521 21.80 7.79 -4.46
CA LEU A 521 21.69 8.86 -5.45
C LEU A 521 21.95 8.28 -6.84
N ILE A 522 20.92 8.21 -7.68
CA ILE A 522 20.96 7.63 -9.02
C ILE A 522 20.59 8.65 -10.09
N ARG A 523 20.85 8.30 -11.34
CA ARG A 523 20.58 9.13 -12.52
C ARG A 523 20.10 8.26 -13.69
N TYR A 524 19.07 8.74 -14.36
CA TYR A 524 18.66 8.26 -15.68
C TYR A 524 19.04 9.30 -16.72
N ASN A 525 19.65 8.89 -17.82
CA ASN A 525 20.01 9.78 -18.94
C ASN A 525 18.99 9.62 -20.08
N ASP A 526 18.84 10.68 -20.87
CA ASP A 526 18.07 10.71 -22.12
C ASP A 526 16.65 10.14 -21.98
N VAL A 527 15.89 10.64 -20.99
CA VAL A 527 14.58 10.09 -20.68
C VAL A 527 13.44 10.88 -21.30
N THR A 528 12.41 10.14 -21.71
CA THR A 528 11.12 10.67 -22.17
C THR A 528 10.04 10.32 -21.14
N VAL A 529 9.14 11.27 -20.85
CA VAL A 529 7.93 11.04 -20.08
C VAL A 529 6.95 10.23 -20.91
N THR A 530 6.73 8.98 -20.55
CA THR A 530 5.84 8.07 -21.28
C THR A 530 4.40 8.15 -20.79
N ASN A 531 4.21 8.58 -19.56
CA ASN A 531 2.89 8.88 -18.98
C ASN A 531 3.06 9.91 -17.86
N GLU A 532 2.35 11.01 -17.97
CA GLU A 532 2.39 12.08 -16.95
C GLU A 532 1.65 11.73 -15.66
N ASN A 533 0.84 10.69 -15.63
CA ASN A 533 0.09 10.24 -14.45
C ASN A 533 0.23 8.72 -14.29
N ALA A 534 1.15 8.30 -13.46
CA ALA A 534 1.42 6.89 -13.18
C ALA A 534 0.32 6.19 -12.36
N ASP A 535 -0.59 6.97 -11.74
CA ASP A 535 -1.60 6.48 -10.78
C ASP A 535 -3.03 6.60 -11.29
N PHE A 536 -3.20 6.79 -12.61
CA PHE A 536 -4.54 6.94 -13.20
C PHE A 536 -5.53 5.86 -12.69
N PRO A 537 -6.80 6.21 -12.32
CA PRO A 537 -7.48 7.50 -12.54
C PRO A 537 -7.19 8.61 -11.50
N SER A 538 -6.58 8.29 -10.36
CA SER A 538 -6.08 9.29 -9.42
C SER A 538 -4.79 9.92 -9.94
N ASN A 539 -4.34 11.04 -9.36
CA ASN A 539 -3.02 11.59 -9.59
C ASN A 539 -2.42 12.00 -8.24
N PHE A 540 -1.31 11.37 -7.88
CA PHE A 540 -0.58 11.62 -6.64
C PHE A 540 0.78 12.30 -6.87
N GLY A 541 1.01 12.79 -8.09
CA GLY A 541 2.25 13.49 -8.42
C GLY A 541 3.32 12.59 -9.01
N GLU A 542 3.00 11.37 -9.42
CA GLU A 542 3.95 10.44 -10.01
C GLU A 542 3.80 10.38 -11.53
N MET A 543 4.92 10.23 -12.23
CA MET A 543 4.97 10.03 -13.69
C MET A 543 5.79 8.79 -14.06
N TYR A 544 5.58 8.27 -15.28
CA TYR A 544 6.48 7.28 -15.88
C TYR A 544 7.46 7.95 -16.82
N VAL A 545 8.73 7.55 -16.72
CA VAL A 545 9.79 7.94 -17.68
C VAL A 545 10.47 6.70 -18.23
N SER A 546 11.08 6.82 -19.40
CA SER A 546 11.85 5.75 -20.05
C SER A 546 13.03 6.33 -20.83
N ASP A 547 14.18 5.66 -20.73
CA ASP A 547 15.36 5.83 -21.59
C ASP A 547 15.31 4.93 -22.84
N GLY A 548 14.16 4.30 -23.12
CA GLY A 548 13.98 3.31 -24.17
C GLY A 548 14.15 1.86 -23.72
N SER A 549 14.67 1.61 -22.50
CA SER A 549 14.84 0.25 -21.96
C SER A 549 13.59 -0.28 -21.26
N GLY A 550 12.77 0.61 -20.70
CA GLY A 550 11.54 0.29 -19.95
C GLY A 550 11.10 1.46 -19.08
N ASN A 551 9.87 1.41 -18.59
CA ASN A 551 9.32 2.49 -17.76
C ASN A 551 9.74 2.36 -16.29
N THR A 552 10.02 3.50 -15.65
CA THR A 552 10.20 3.62 -14.21
C THR A 552 9.39 4.80 -13.67
N ARG A 553 9.16 4.84 -12.36
CA ARG A 553 8.42 5.93 -11.70
C ARG A 553 9.33 7.05 -11.26
N VAL A 554 8.85 8.27 -11.35
CA VAL A 554 9.45 9.49 -10.78
C VAL A 554 8.38 10.21 -9.98
N GLU A 555 8.71 10.54 -8.73
CA GLU A 555 7.85 11.28 -7.80
C GLU A 555 8.15 12.77 -7.86
N LEU A 556 7.13 13.59 -8.08
CA LEU A 556 7.29 15.04 -8.23
C LEU A 556 6.81 15.85 -7.02
N GLU A 557 6.14 15.23 -6.04
CA GLU A 557 5.56 15.98 -4.91
C GLU A 557 6.41 15.97 -3.65
N ASP A 558 7.34 15.01 -3.52
CA ASP A 558 8.17 14.86 -2.33
C ASP A 558 9.41 15.78 -2.30
N GLY A 559 9.91 16.21 -3.45
CA GLY A 559 11.07 17.09 -3.59
C GLY A 559 10.75 18.58 -3.54
N ARG A 560 11.79 19.42 -3.40
CA ARG A 560 11.63 20.88 -3.43
C ARG A 560 12.06 21.46 -4.77
N HIS A 561 11.19 21.36 -5.76
CA HIS A 561 11.43 21.83 -7.12
C HIS A 561 10.14 22.38 -7.77
N ASP A 562 10.32 23.00 -8.94
CA ASP A 562 9.23 23.67 -9.67
C ASP A 562 8.52 22.76 -10.68
N TYR A 563 8.94 21.49 -10.82
CA TYR A 563 8.33 20.51 -11.73
C TYR A 563 7.16 19.82 -11.06
N HIS A 564 6.04 19.68 -11.77
CA HIS A 564 4.83 19.06 -11.26
C HIS A 564 3.96 18.48 -12.39
N ASN A 565 3.04 17.60 -12.04
CA ASN A 565 1.99 17.07 -12.92
C ASN A 565 0.58 17.20 -12.29
N LEU A 566 0.47 17.92 -11.19
CA LEU A 566 -0.78 18.32 -10.56
C LEU A 566 -1.12 19.76 -10.93
N SER A 567 -2.39 20.14 -10.77
CA SER A 567 -2.81 21.54 -11.01
C SER A 567 -2.34 22.44 -9.86
N ASP A 568 -1.07 22.82 -9.88
CA ASP A 568 -0.45 23.71 -8.91
C ASP A 568 0.05 25.00 -9.62
N PRO A 569 -0.65 26.14 -9.49
CA PRO A 569 -0.25 27.38 -10.13
C PRO A 569 0.99 28.05 -9.53
N THR A 570 1.51 27.53 -8.41
CA THR A 570 2.71 28.06 -7.74
C THR A 570 4.01 27.49 -8.28
N ARG A 571 3.94 26.38 -9.04
CA ARG A 571 5.08 25.71 -9.67
C ARG A 571 5.14 26.06 -11.16
N LEU A 572 6.38 26.20 -11.69
CA LEU A 572 6.60 26.77 -13.01
C LEU A 572 6.46 25.74 -14.17
N TYR A 573 6.80 24.47 -13.93
CA TYR A 573 6.95 23.49 -15.01
C TYR A 573 5.94 22.35 -14.87
N TYR A 574 4.86 22.43 -15.63
CA TYR A 574 3.91 21.34 -15.77
C TYR A 574 4.47 20.28 -16.73
N VAL A 575 4.82 19.12 -16.19
CA VAL A 575 5.41 18.02 -16.97
C VAL A 575 4.30 17.20 -17.64
N LYS A 576 4.39 17.04 -18.95
CA LYS A 576 3.41 16.28 -19.78
C LYS A 576 4.05 15.07 -20.42
N THR A 577 3.21 14.13 -20.80
CA THR A 577 3.60 13.01 -21.68
C THR A 577 4.27 13.54 -22.95
N GLY A 578 5.41 12.97 -23.33
CA GLY A 578 6.24 13.42 -24.43
C GLY A 578 7.29 14.49 -24.06
N SER A 579 7.28 15.01 -22.81
CA SER A 579 8.42 15.81 -22.31
C SER A 579 9.70 14.97 -22.27
N THR A 580 10.85 15.61 -22.48
CA THR A 580 12.16 14.95 -22.40
C THR A 580 13.08 15.65 -21.42
N PHE A 581 14.04 14.89 -20.91
CA PHE A 581 15.13 15.39 -20.08
C PHE A 581 16.44 14.75 -20.57
N ASP A 582 17.51 15.54 -20.67
CA ASP A 582 18.86 15.00 -20.90
C ASP A 582 19.26 14.09 -19.73
N ALA A 583 18.81 14.43 -18.51
CA ALA A 583 18.90 13.54 -17.37
C ALA A 583 17.90 13.89 -16.26
N LEU A 584 17.48 12.88 -15.54
CA LEU A 584 16.82 12.99 -14.24
C LEU A 584 17.66 12.28 -13.19
N GLN A 585 17.89 12.95 -12.07
CA GLN A 585 18.60 12.34 -10.95
C GLN A 585 17.87 12.58 -9.63
N GLY A 586 18.18 11.81 -8.61
CA GLY A 586 17.53 11.91 -7.31
C GLY A 586 17.82 10.70 -6.44
N ILE A 587 17.16 10.62 -5.30
CA ILE A 587 17.24 9.49 -4.40
C ILE A 587 16.25 8.40 -4.84
N LEU A 588 16.69 7.16 -4.92
CA LEU A 588 15.75 6.05 -5.10
C LEU A 588 15.05 5.74 -3.78
N TYR A 589 13.74 5.74 -3.82
CA TYR A 589 12.89 5.51 -2.65
C TYR A 589 11.82 4.49 -2.95
N TYR A 590 11.41 3.73 -1.92
CA TYR A 590 10.30 2.77 -2.02
C TYR A 590 9.11 3.25 -1.19
N SER A 591 7.94 3.36 -1.81
CA SER A 591 6.68 3.63 -1.11
C SER A 591 5.49 3.13 -1.92
N PHE A 592 4.39 2.78 -1.23
CA PHE A 592 3.14 2.31 -1.85
C PHE A 592 3.32 1.21 -2.91
N GLY A 593 4.26 0.29 -2.68
CA GLY A 593 4.50 -0.83 -3.58
C GLY A 593 5.41 -0.55 -4.78
N ASN A 594 5.98 0.64 -4.88
CA ASN A 594 6.79 1.05 -6.02
C ASN A 594 8.13 1.65 -5.61
N TYR A 595 9.19 1.25 -6.33
CA TYR A 595 10.43 2.02 -6.36
C TYR A 595 10.24 3.23 -7.27
N LYS A 596 10.70 4.38 -6.85
CA LYS A 596 10.59 5.63 -7.59
C LYS A 596 11.81 6.53 -7.38
N LEU A 597 12.21 7.22 -8.42
CA LEU A 597 13.19 8.29 -8.31
C LEU A 597 12.51 9.51 -7.70
N VAL A 598 13.12 10.08 -6.66
CA VAL A 598 12.66 11.32 -6.03
C VAL A 598 13.70 12.42 -6.25
N PRO A 599 13.50 13.34 -7.21
CA PRO A 599 14.35 14.50 -7.40
C PRO A 599 14.32 15.41 -6.17
N ARG A 600 15.48 15.94 -5.77
CA ARG A 600 15.64 16.72 -4.55
C ARG A 600 15.27 18.18 -4.73
N ASN A 601 15.72 18.76 -5.86
CA ASN A 601 15.54 20.17 -6.21
C ASN A 601 15.61 20.36 -7.74
N ASN A 602 15.56 21.62 -8.21
CA ASN A 602 15.58 21.93 -9.65
C ASN A 602 16.85 21.43 -10.37
N ASP A 603 17.99 21.32 -9.71
CA ASP A 603 19.24 20.86 -10.32
C ASP A 603 19.20 19.36 -10.70
N ASP A 604 18.23 18.62 -10.19
CA ASP A 604 18.04 17.21 -10.51
C ASP A 604 17.29 16.98 -11.83
N PHE A 605 16.75 18.06 -12.44
CA PHE A 605 16.07 18.06 -13.74
C PHE A 605 16.97 18.74 -14.77
N ILE A 606 17.59 17.97 -15.64
CA ILE A 606 18.63 18.45 -16.56
C ILE A 606 18.07 18.41 -17.97
N GLY A 607 18.16 19.52 -18.70
CA GLY A 607 17.81 19.58 -20.13
C GLY A 607 16.31 19.37 -20.43
N TYR A 608 15.42 19.89 -19.56
CA TYR A 608 13.98 19.77 -19.76
C TYR A 608 13.52 20.38 -21.09
N LEU A 609 12.80 19.61 -21.86
CA LEU A 609 12.07 20.07 -23.04
C LEU A 609 10.60 19.63 -22.92
N PRO A 610 9.65 20.59 -22.98
CA PRO A 610 8.23 20.24 -22.99
C PRO A 610 7.87 19.52 -24.30
N PRO A 611 6.77 18.76 -24.32
CA PRO A 611 6.30 18.13 -25.56
C PRO A 611 5.88 19.22 -26.57
N VAL A 612 6.08 18.91 -27.83
CA VAL A 612 5.53 19.76 -28.89
C VAL A 612 4.02 19.54 -28.91
N SER A 613 3.25 20.58 -28.55
CA SER A 613 1.78 20.47 -28.58
C SER A 613 1.24 20.57 -30.00
N VAL A 614 0.43 19.59 -30.40
CA VAL A 614 -0.37 19.67 -31.64
C VAL A 614 -1.69 20.34 -31.26
N GLU A 615 -1.93 21.57 -31.76
CA GLU A 615 -3.28 22.09 -31.78
C GLU A 615 -4.01 21.46 -32.97
N ASN A 616 -4.92 20.54 -32.72
CA ASN A 616 -5.84 20.02 -33.72
C ASN A 616 -6.89 21.11 -34.05
N GLU A 617 -6.51 22.12 -34.80
CA GLU A 617 -7.45 22.82 -35.66
C GLU A 617 -7.67 21.92 -36.89
N GLY A 618 -8.78 21.25 -36.94
CA GLY A 618 -9.27 20.19 -37.85
C GLY A 618 -8.93 20.21 -39.35
N THR A 619 -7.80 20.75 -39.78
CA THR A 619 -7.31 20.71 -41.16
C THR A 619 -5.84 20.26 -41.15
N ILE A 620 -5.57 19.17 -41.87
CA ILE A 620 -4.19 18.78 -42.20
C ILE A 620 -3.58 19.91 -43.03
N PRO A 621 -2.39 20.47 -42.67
CA PRO A 621 -1.73 21.52 -43.46
C PRO A 621 -1.39 21.01 -44.85
N ASP A 622 -1.57 21.86 -45.82
CA ASP A 622 -1.24 21.53 -47.24
C ASP A 622 0.26 21.68 -47.53
N GLU A 623 1.01 22.43 -46.73
CA GLU A 623 2.44 22.71 -46.92
C GLU A 623 3.22 22.84 -45.62
N PHE A 624 4.54 22.62 -45.67
CA PHE A 624 5.44 22.94 -44.58
C PHE A 624 5.53 24.44 -44.37
N ALA A 625 5.43 24.90 -43.13
CA ALA A 625 5.57 26.31 -42.81
C ALA A 625 6.26 26.52 -41.45
N LEU A 626 7.03 27.60 -41.31
CA LEU A 626 7.55 28.12 -40.06
C LEU A 626 7.04 29.54 -39.91
N SER A 627 6.24 29.79 -38.85
CA SER A 627 5.67 31.11 -38.59
C SER A 627 6.64 31.99 -37.79
N GLN A 628 6.42 33.31 -37.83
CA GLN A 628 7.11 34.25 -36.97
C GLN A 628 6.69 34.01 -35.54
N ASN A 629 7.66 33.94 -34.61
CA ASN A 629 7.37 33.79 -33.17
C ASN A 629 6.54 34.97 -32.64
N TYR A 630 5.65 34.70 -31.71
CA TYR A 630 4.82 35.71 -31.06
C TYR A 630 4.76 35.48 -29.54
N PRO A 631 4.96 36.55 -28.75
CA PRO A 631 5.38 37.90 -29.13
C PRO A 631 6.80 37.98 -29.72
N ASN A 632 7.08 39.00 -30.53
CA ASN A 632 8.41 39.33 -31.02
C ASN A 632 8.51 40.86 -31.22
N PRO A 633 9.27 41.62 -30.42
CA PRO A 633 10.20 41.15 -29.35
C PRO A 633 9.50 40.43 -28.20
N PHE A 634 10.24 39.59 -27.43
CA PHE A 634 9.70 38.82 -26.34
C PHE A 634 10.56 38.91 -25.05
N ASN A 635 9.94 38.60 -23.87
CA ASN A 635 10.60 38.63 -22.54
C ASN A 635 9.88 37.66 -21.57
N PRO A 636 10.54 36.66 -21.01
CA PRO A 636 11.57 35.84 -21.68
C PRO A 636 10.93 34.74 -22.58
N SER A 637 9.57 34.71 -22.66
CA SER A 637 8.79 33.67 -23.32
C SER A 637 8.25 34.08 -24.68
N THR A 638 8.22 33.17 -25.64
CA THR A 638 7.58 33.34 -26.96
C THR A 638 7.09 32.02 -27.51
N THR A 639 6.07 32.03 -28.36
CA THR A 639 5.56 30.84 -29.06
C THR A 639 6.05 30.80 -30.49
N ILE A 640 6.64 29.68 -30.90
CA ILE A 640 7.02 29.37 -32.27
C ILE A 640 5.99 28.40 -32.86
N ARG A 641 5.45 28.73 -34.02
CA ARG A 641 4.45 27.90 -34.73
C ARG A 641 5.06 27.34 -36.02
N PHE A 642 4.77 26.06 -36.31
CA PHE A 642 5.14 25.44 -37.56
C PHE A 642 4.12 24.38 -38.02
N SER A 643 4.07 24.10 -39.30
CA SER A 643 3.12 23.17 -39.90
C SER A 643 3.85 22.05 -40.64
N ILE A 644 3.35 20.83 -40.55
CA ILE A 644 3.89 19.63 -41.17
C ILE A 644 2.76 18.93 -41.93
N PRO A 645 2.83 18.84 -43.29
CA PRO A 645 1.78 18.21 -44.10
C PRO A 645 1.86 16.68 -44.09
N THR A 646 3.04 16.08 -43.85
CA THR A 646 3.28 14.63 -43.87
C THR A 646 4.18 14.25 -42.71
N GLU A 647 4.08 13.01 -42.24
CA GLU A 647 4.95 12.48 -41.16
C GLU A 647 6.43 12.75 -41.50
N SER A 648 7.13 13.42 -40.59
CA SER A 648 8.49 13.92 -40.83
C SER A 648 9.34 13.86 -39.57
N SER A 649 10.66 13.65 -39.76
CA SER A 649 11.63 13.89 -38.69
C SER A 649 11.91 15.40 -38.62
N VAL A 650 11.70 15.99 -37.42
CA VAL A 650 11.75 17.44 -37.23
C VAL A 650 12.89 17.82 -36.28
N ARG A 651 13.68 18.83 -36.71
CA ARG A 651 14.65 19.52 -35.85
C ARG A 651 14.35 21.02 -35.84
N LEU A 652 14.21 21.58 -34.66
CA LEU A 652 14.04 23.02 -34.42
C LEU A 652 15.14 23.51 -33.48
N SER A 653 15.98 24.42 -33.97
CA SER A 653 17.15 24.91 -33.22
C SER A 653 17.22 26.44 -33.21
N VAL A 654 17.79 27.00 -32.14
CA VAL A 654 18.02 28.43 -31.92
C VAL A 654 19.52 28.74 -32.11
N PHE A 655 19.82 29.83 -32.80
CA PHE A 655 21.16 30.26 -33.10
C PHE A 655 21.37 31.73 -32.67
N ASN A 656 22.57 32.08 -32.26
CA ASN A 656 22.97 33.45 -32.04
C ASN A 656 23.36 34.14 -33.39
N ILE A 657 23.70 35.44 -33.36
CA ILE A 657 24.09 36.21 -34.52
C ILE A 657 25.37 35.72 -35.20
N LEU A 658 26.17 34.91 -34.54
CA LEU A 658 27.40 34.31 -35.08
C LEU A 658 27.11 32.96 -35.76
N GLY A 659 25.85 32.50 -35.78
CA GLY A 659 25.47 31.21 -36.34
C GLY A 659 25.78 30.01 -35.44
N GLN A 660 26.13 30.23 -34.17
CA GLN A 660 26.31 29.15 -33.20
C GLN A 660 24.95 28.69 -32.66
N GLU A 661 24.72 27.39 -32.65
CA GLU A 661 23.53 26.79 -32.04
C GLU A 661 23.60 26.97 -30.53
N VAL A 662 22.63 27.68 -29.94
CA VAL A 662 22.57 28.01 -28.53
C VAL A 662 21.51 27.18 -27.80
N LYS A 663 20.53 26.65 -28.52
CA LYS A 663 19.48 25.76 -27.96
C LYS A 663 18.91 24.90 -29.08
N VAL A 664 18.64 23.64 -28.78
CA VAL A 664 17.82 22.75 -29.57
C VAL A 664 16.46 22.66 -28.89
N LEU A 665 15.40 22.91 -29.65
CA LEU A 665 14.02 22.90 -29.14
C LEU A 665 13.28 21.60 -29.47
N VAL A 666 13.58 21.04 -30.68
CA VAL A 666 13.12 19.72 -31.10
C VAL A 666 14.32 19.05 -31.79
N ASP A 667 14.69 17.85 -31.34
CA ASP A 667 15.85 17.15 -31.88
C ASP A 667 15.46 15.88 -32.64
N ASN A 668 15.36 16.00 -33.96
CA ASN A 668 15.09 14.91 -34.91
C ASN A 668 13.93 13.98 -34.50
N GLN A 669 12.90 14.55 -33.88
CA GLN A 669 11.71 13.81 -33.47
C GLN A 669 10.79 13.54 -34.65
N VAL A 670 10.22 12.34 -34.72
CA VAL A 670 9.20 12.01 -35.71
C VAL A 670 7.88 12.65 -35.28
N GLN A 671 7.34 13.52 -36.17
CA GLN A 671 6.08 14.22 -35.95
C GLN A 671 5.07 13.83 -37.04
N GLN A 672 3.82 13.63 -36.62
CA GLN A 672 2.71 13.38 -37.57
C GLN A 672 2.33 14.65 -38.33
N SER A 673 1.52 14.53 -39.39
CA SER A 673 0.95 15.69 -40.05
C SER A 673 0.11 16.54 -39.09
N GLY A 674 0.34 17.85 -39.06
CA GLY A 674 -0.39 18.75 -38.11
C GLY A 674 0.24 20.14 -38.00
N ASN A 675 -0.44 21.00 -37.23
CA ASN A 675 0.04 22.31 -36.80
C ASN A 675 0.62 22.21 -35.39
N TYR A 676 1.77 22.80 -35.17
CA TYR A 676 2.55 22.67 -33.94
C TYR A 676 2.82 24.04 -33.33
N ASN A 677 2.59 24.15 -32.03
CA ASN A 677 2.93 25.33 -31.24
C ASN A 677 3.97 24.92 -30.19
N LEU A 678 5.07 25.64 -30.10
CA LEU A 678 6.13 25.41 -29.14
C LEU A 678 6.43 26.70 -28.39
N THR A 679 6.30 26.67 -27.06
CA THR A 679 6.71 27.76 -26.18
C THR A 679 8.21 27.69 -25.93
N PHE A 680 8.91 28.78 -26.23
CA PHE A 680 10.35 28.91 -25.99
C PHE A 680 10.61 29.91 -24.85
N GLU A 681 11.26 29.41 -23.81
CA GLU A 681 11.72 30.20 -22.66
C GLU A 681 13.22 30.51 -22.79
N ALA A 682 13.58 31.76 -22.87
CA ALA A 682 14.97 32.22 -23.08
C ALA A 682 15.60 32.77 -21.78
N THR A 683 15.32 32.16 -20.64
CA THR A 683 15.81 32.60 -19.32
C THR A 683 17.34 32.63 -19.25
N ASP A 684 18.01 31.73 -19.95
CA ASP A 684 19.47 31.55 -19.93
C ASP A 684 20.19 32.38 -21.00
N LEU A 685 19.46 33.05 -21.91
CA LEU A 685 20.01 33.83 -22.98
C LEU A 685 20.04 35.32 -22.64
N THR A 686 21.01 36.06 -23.16
CA THR A 686 21.10 37.51 -23.02
C THR A 686 20.21 38.25 -24.00
N SER A 687 19.77 39.49 -23.67
CA SER A 687 19.04 40.31 -24.63
C SER A 687 19.81 40.43 -25.94
N GLY A 688 19.12 40.26 -27.08
CA GLY A 688 19.78 40.26 -28.38
C GLY A 688 18.93 39.70 -29.53
N ILE A 689 19.55 39.63 -30.69
CA ILE A 689 18.94 39.00 -31.88
C ILE A 689 19.36 37.55 -31.92
N TYR A 690 18.37 36.69 -32.14
CA TYR A 690 18.53 35.24 -32.34
C TYR A 690 17.79 34.82 -33.63
N PHE A 691 18.15 33.64 -34.12
CA PHE A 691 17.46 33.01 -35.23
C PHE A 691 17.01 31.62 -34.82
N TYR A 692 15.88 31.17 -35.29
CA TYR A 692 15.46 29.79 -35.12
C TYR A 692 15.26 29.15 -36.49
N ARG A 693 15.68 27.90 -36.62
CA ARG A 693 15.66 27.14 -37.86
C ARG A 693 14.88 25.84 -37.65
N LEU A 694 13.89 25.64 -38.53
CA LEU A 694 13.18 24.38 -38.67
C LEU A 694 13.78 23.57 -39.80
N ILE A 695 14.06 22.30 -39.55
CA ILE A 695 14.37 21.29 -40.57
C ILE A 695 13.32 20.21 -40.40
N ALA A 696 12.51 19.96 -41.43
CA ALA A 696 11.56 18.85 -41.46
C ALA A 696 11.93 17.92 -42.63
N SER A 697 12.21 16.66 -42.31
CA SER A 697 12.60 15.61 -43.25
C SER A 697 11.48 14.58 -43.35
N PRO A 698 10.69 14.58 -44.46
CA PRO A 698 9.62 13.61 -44.65
C PRO A 698 10.13 12.17 -44.60
N LEU A 699 9.41 11.27 -43.96
CA LEU A 699 9.77 9.85 -43.88
C LEU A 699 9.43 9.09 -45.16
N GLU A 700 8.53 9.62 -45.99
CA GLU A 700 8.22 9.07 -47.31
C GLU A 700 9.37 9.31 -48.30
N LYS A 701 9.81 8.24 -48.97
CA LYS A 701 10.90 8.31 -49.97
C LYS A 701 10.52 9.18 -51.18
N GLY A 702 11.32 10.20 -51.45
CA GLY A 702 11.21 11.04 -52.64
C GLY A 702 10.87 12.51 -52.35
N ASN A 703 10.57 12.89 -51.12
CA ASN A 703 10.33 14.27 -50.74
C ASN A 703 11.61 14.97 -50.28
N ASN A 704 11.80 16.24 -50.64
CA ASN A 704 12.94 17.05 -50.21
C ASN A 704 12.72 17.52 -48.77
N ASN A 705 13.83 17.71 -48.05
CA ASN A 705 13.78 18.33 -46.72
C ASN A 705 13.30 19.78 -46.82
N PHE A 706 12.38 20.14 -45.95
CA PHE A 706 11.99 21.53 -45.74
C PHE A 706 12.94 22.20 -44.76
N VAL A 707 13.42 23.40 -45.07
CA VAL A 707 14.25 24.21 -44.18
C VAL A 707 13.77 25.65 -44.22
N ASP A 708 13.43 26.23 -43.09
CA ASP A 708 13.11 27.66 -42.96
C ASP A 708 13.77 28.26 -41.73
N VAL A 709 14.06 29.57 -41.74
CA VAL A 709 14.74 30.31 -40.69
C VAL A 709 13.99 31.61 -40.42
N LYS A 710 13.70 31.90 -39.16
CA LYS A 710 13.11 33.17 -38.75
C LYS A 710 13.99 33.87 -37.71
N LYS A 711 13.83 35.21 -37.64
CA LYS A 711 14.54 36.07 -36.68
C LYS A 711 13.64 36.34 -35.49
N MET A 712 14.20 36.30 -34.28
CA MET A 712 13.55 36.73 -33.03
C MET A 712 14.40 37.69 -32.23
N ILE A 713 13.76 38.53 -31.39
CA ILE A 713 14.42 39.56 -30.60
C ILE A 713 14.03 39.34 -29.13
N LEU A 714 15.02 39.00 -28.31
CA LEU A 714 14.87 38.87 -26.85
C LEU A 714 15.19 40.21 -26.18
N ILE A 715 14.29 40.67 -25.33
CA ILE A 715 14.46 41.88 -24.50
C ILE A 715 14.25 41.45 -23.05
N LYS A 716 15.27 41.50 -22.21
CA LYS A 716 15.19 41.31 -20.77
C LYS A 716 15.09 42.62 -20.06
#